data_6176b5585cf1800332cace40a50cbf04
#
_entry.id   6176b5585cf1800332cace40a50cbf04
#
_cell.length_a   1.000
_cell.length_b   1.000
_cell.length_c   1.000
_cell.angle_alpha   90.00
_cell.angle_beta   90.00
_cell.angle_gamma   90.00
#
_symmetry.space_group_name_H-M   'P 1'
#
loop_
_entity.id
_entity.type
_entity.pdbx_description
1 polymer ?
#
loop_
_entity_poly.entity_id
_entity_poly.type
_entity_poly.pdbx_seq_one_letter_code
_entity_poly.pdbx_strand_id
1 'polypeptide(L)'
;MGARGLAGRLAAARAGALVGREPERAVLDRMLSGAAQAPFVAYLHGPGGIGKSSLVRYAARQAELTGRRVVHVDARFLDADPRRLEEAAAPACTEPGTVLLIDTFEQCQPLETWLRETFLLRLADHAIVVVASRTAPDAEWSLDPGWAQLFTALAVQPLDAAQSDALLAARGVPAEQRGAFVAFAGGSPLALSLAASVPAAAPGAPWYPTGDILTTLVERLVGDLPGAVHRRALEVVAQAYVTREPLLRKVLGDQDTNTVFSWLRQLPYIEATPEGLHPHDAVRATLEADLRWRDPERYDDVRARISLAGLHAVRSATADDALLRVAEWMFLFRDQGDPDNLYNYRTHPHIEDTPLRSEDVPGVLRMAEEAEGPASAAAVAHWLRRQPEAFRVHRYAGSSAPVSFMAILRLDAPLPEDRAEDPVIAAVWDLVEAAAPLGPGEHLGIRRFAVQPGGHQRPSPLMELISRRTIAEEMRTHRRAVTFTVFEDADRWGRYLAKAGMPEVAAVDVGGLRQHVFGRDWRRQTVEQWVQHRARTAVTPVATWPATASTSGPGDQLPRAAFEEGVLEALRTWQTPREFATSVLLHSHLVPSGSPDPVADLRGAITTALDAIQIDPAGVKAHEALTATYITALRTHKAAARRLGVPYGTYRRHLALAKERLIEQLLRQPATTSTPTPPHSSPEE
;
A
#
# COMPACT_ATOMS: atom_id res chain seq x y z
N MET A 1 53.54 6.04 6.60
CA MET A 1 53.83 4.56 6.55
C MET A 1 52.51 3.83 6.73
N GLY A 2 51.94 3.30 5.64
CA GLY A 2 50.56 2.82 5.61
C GLY A 2 50.33 1.61 6.51
N ALA A 3 49.14 1.55 7.04
CA ALA A 3 48.61 0.51 7.92
C ALA A 3 48.81 -0.92 7.35
N ARG A 4 49.88 -1.58 7.73
CA ARG A 4 50.18 -2.98 7.33
C ARG A 4 49.40 -4.02 8.14
N GLY A 5 48.66 -3.63 9.18
CA GLY A 5 47.86 -4.50 10.04
C GLY A 5 46.40 -4.66 9.58
N LEU A 6 45.71 -5.68 10.11
CA LEU A 6 44.28 -5.97 9.83
C LEU A 6 43.37 -4.76 10.08
N ALA A 7 43.61 -4.04 11.17
CA ALA A 7 42.83 -2.84 11.55
C ALA A 7 42.90 -1.75 10.46
N GLY A 8 44.09 -1.46 9.95
CA GLY A 8 44.25 -0.44 8.90
C GLY A 8 43.68 -0.86 7.55
N ARG A 9 43.78 -2.14 7.19
CA ARG A 9 43.16 -2.70 5.98
C ARG A 9 41.64 -2.65 6.08
N LEU A 10 41.07 -2.94 7.25
CA LEU A 10 39.63 -2.88 7.51
C LEU A 10 39.12 -1.43 7.48
N ALA A 11 39.86 -0.48 8.09
CA ALA A 11 39.53 0.92 8.04
C ALA A 11 39.53 1.48 6.60
N ALA A 12 40.54 1.14 5.81
CA ALA A 12 40.65 1.52 4.40
C ALA A 12 39.49 0.93 3.57
N ALA A 13 39.14 -0.34 3.76
CA ALA A 13 38.05 -1.01 3.07
C ALA A 13 36.70 -0.36 3.44
N ARG A 14 36.47 -0.02 4.72
CA ARG A 14 35.27 0.65 5.18
C ARG A 14 35.13 2.08 4.65
N ALA A 15 36.22 2.83 4.58
CA ALA A 15 36.24 4.18 4.03
C ALA A 15 35.98 4.17 2.50
N GLY A 16 36.52 3.20 1.76
CA GLY A 16 36.31 3.02 0.35
C GLY A 16 34.89 2.53 0.00
N ALA A 17 34.17 1.97 0.96
CA ALA A 17 32.78 1.52 0.78
C ALA A 17 31.74 2.62 1.03
N LEU A 18 32.13 3.85 1.38
CA LEU A 18 31.23 4.97 1.56
C LEU A 18 30.79 5.52 0.19
N VAL A 19 29.52 5.33 -0.15
CA VAL A 19 28.91 5.81 -1.39
C VAL A 19 28.08 7.04 -1.10
N GLY A 20 28.17 8.06 -1.97
CA GLY A 20 27.50 9.33 -1.81
C GLY A 20 28.06 10.17 -0.66
N ARG A 21 27.26 11.03 -0.09
CA ARG A 21 27.61 11.86 1.08
C ARG A 21 28.59 12.98 0.76
N GLU A 22 28.63 13.42 -0.50
CA GLU A 22 29.51 14.48 -0.94
C GLU A 22 29.32 15.78 -0.16
N PRO A 23 28.08 16.24 0.18
CA PRO A 23 27.87 17.45 0.97
C PRO A 23 28.42 17.32 2.40
N GLU A 24 28.13 16.21 3.08
CA GLU A 24 28.59 15.98 4.45
C GLU A 24 30.12 15.83 4.51
N ARG A 25 30.68 15.11 3.53
CA ARG A 25 32.14 14.94 3.41
C ARG A 25 32.84 16.28 3.17
N ALA A 26 32.30 17.12 2.31
CA ALA A 26 32.88 18.45 2.02
C ALA A 26 32.92 19.34 3.25
N VAL A 27 31.92 19.24 4.16
CA VAL A 27 31.94 19.98 5.44
C VAL A 27 33.06 19.43 6.34
N LEU A 28 33.12 18.10 6.52
CA LEU A 28 34.13 17.46 7.35
C LEU A 28 35.57 17.74 6.84
N ASP A 29 35.78 17.70 5.52
CA ASP A 29 37.08 17.98 4.92
C ASP A 29 37.51 19.45 5.13
N ARG A 30 36.59 20.40 5.04
CA ARG A 30 36.89 21.82 5.36
C ARG A 30 37.27 21.99 6.83
N MET A 31 36.58 21.33 7.75
CA MET A 31 36.93 21.38 9.19
C MET A 31 38.33 20.82 9.43
N LEU A 32 38.61 19.64 8.88
CA LEU A 32 39.89 18.94 9.08
C LEU A 32 41.06 19.64 8.43
N SER A 33 40.84 20.35 7.32
CA SER A 33 41.88 21.19 6.69
C SER A 33 42.16 22.52 7.40
N GLY A 34 41.34 22.89 8.38
CA GLY A 34 41.46 24.18 9.06
C GLY A 34 41.12 25.38 8.19
N ALA A 35 40.21 25.21 7.21
CA ALA A 35 39.81 26.28 6.31
C ALA A 35 39.21 27.45 7.10
N ALA A 36 39.47 28.68 6.63
CA ALA A 36 38.89 29.89 7.24
C ALA A 36 37.36 29.79 7.28
N GLN A 37 36.74 30.09 8.41
CA GLN A 37 35.30 29.99 8.68
C GLN A 37 34.71 28.56 8.68
N ALA A 38 35.56 27.50 8.76
CA ALA A 38 35.05 26.16 8.99
C ALA A 38 34.53 26.02 10.44
N PRO A 39 33.41 25.31 10.66
CA PRO A 39 32.92 25.10 12.04
C PRO A 39 33.89 24.20 12.81
N PHE A 40 33.89 24.34 14.14
CA PHE A 40 34.67 23.52 15.07
C PHE A 40 33.89 22.27 15.51
N VAL A 41 32.56 22.35 15.51
CA VAL A 41 31.67 21.27 15.92
C VAL A 41 30.73 20.91 14.76
N ALA A 42 30.75 19.68 14.32
CA ALA A 42 29.76 19.11 13.39
C ALA A 42 28.89 18.09 14.14
N TYR A 43 27.57 18.27 14.08
CA TYR A 43 26.60 17.39 14.70
C TYR A 43 25.84 16.63 13.60
N LEU A 44 26.20 15.37 13.40
CA LEU A 44 25.56 14.48 12.43
C LEU A 44 24.33 13.85 13.05
N HIS A 45 23.14 14.13 12.53
CA HIS A 45 21.92 13.53 13.08
C HIS A 45 21.05 12.86 12.01
N GLY A 46 20.21 11.93 12.45
CA GLY A 46 19.30 11.20 11.58
C GLY A 46 19.07 9.76 12.01
N PRO A 47 18.21 9.02 11.32
CA PRO A 47 17.76 7.69 11.74
C PRO A 47 18.89 6.67 11.87
N GLY A 48 18.60 5.57 12.60
CA GLY A 48 19.49 4.43 12.70
C GLY A 48 19.80 3.84 11.32
N GLY A 49 21.07 3.46 11.08
CA GLY A 49 21.47 2.85 9.81
C GLY A 49 21.63 3.79 8.62
N ILE A 50 21.43 5.10 8.79
CA ILE A 50 21.55 6.11 7.72
C ILE A 50 23.01 6.37 7.28
N GLY A 51 23.97 5.96 8.06
CA GLY A 51 25.40 6.09 7.71
C GLY A 51 26.21 7.06 8.55
N LYS A 52 25.70 7.61 9.66
CA LYS A 52 26.42 8.51 10.57
C LYS A 52 27.76 7.96 11.03
N SER A 53 27.79 6.75 11.58
CA SER A 53 29.03 6.09 12.00
C SER A 53 30.02 5.84 10.85
N SER A 54 29.54 5.81 9.60
CA SER A 54 30.42 5.73 8.42
C SER A 54 31.07 7.09 8.14
N LEU A 55 30.35 8.19 8.33
CA LEU A 55 30.90 9.55 8.26
C LEU A 55 31.88 9.83 9.39
N VAL A 56 31.58 9.36 10.63
CA VAL A 56 32.54 9.44 11.75
C VAL A 56 33.82 8.71 11.43
N ARG A 57 33.77 7.48 10.87
CA ARG A 57 34.94 6.73 10.42
C ARG A 57 35.67 7.39 9.26
N TYR A 58 34.93 8.03 8.34
CA TYR A 58 35.53 8.85 7.30
C TYR A 58 36.31 10.02 7.90
N ALA A 59 35.74 10.78 8.83
CA ALA A 59 36.40 11.88 9.50
C ALA A 59 37.66 11.42 10.26
N ALA A 60 37.59 10.26 10.96
CA ALA A 60 38.74 9.67 11.62
C ALA A 60 39.88 9.40 10.63
N ARG A 61 39.54 8.79 9.48
CA ARG A 61 40.57 8.46 8.45
C ARG A 61 41.21 9.71 7.84
N GLN A 62 40.40 10.74 7.53
CA GLN A 62 40.91 12.01 7.01
C GLN A 62 41.79 12.74 8.03
N ALA A 63 41.41 12.72 9.30
CA ALA A 63 42.21 13.29 10.38
C ALA A 63 43.58 12.58 10.52
N GLU A 64 43.59 11.26 10.46
CA GLU A 64 44.84 10.48 10.47
C GLU A 64 45.76 10.79 9.27
N LEU A 65 45.17 10.97 8.07
CA LEU A 65 45.89 11.31 6.85
C LEU A 65 46.52 12.72 6.93
N THR A 66 45.88 13.64 7.65
CA THR A 66 46.44 14.98 7.91
C THR A 66 47.34 15.04 9.13
N GLY A 67 47.67 13.91 9.76
CA GLY A 67 48.55 13.81 10.92
C GLY A 67 47.96 14.27 12.24
N ARG A 68 46.63 14.49 12.30
CA ARG A 68 45.92 14.86 13.53
C ARG A 68 45.71 13.64 14.42
N ARG A 69 45.78 13.87 15.74
CA ARG A 69 45.36 12.84 16.70
C ARG A 69 43.86 12.67 16.68
N VAL A 70 43.40 11.43 16.73
CA VAL A 70 41.96 11.11 16.79
C VAL A 70 41.65 10.48 18.15
N VAL A 71 40.63 11.00 18.79
CA VAL A 71 40.03 10.42 20.01
C VAL A 71 38.60 10.01 19.65
N HIS A 72 38.32 8.71 19.70
CA HIS A 72 37.00 8.16 19.39
C HIS A 72 36.33 7.68 20.67
N VAL A 73 35.18 8.30 20.98
CA VAL A 73 34.32 7.98 22.12
C VAL A 73 33.03 7.37 21.64
N ASP A 74 32.74 6.17 22.10
CA ASP A 74 31.46 5.49 21.84
C ASP A 74 30.57 5.70 23.07
N ALA A 75 29.55 6.52 22.90
CA ALA A 75 28.66 6.93 24.00
C ALA A 75 27.81 5.76 24.57
N ARG A 76 27.74 4.61 23.89
CA ARG A 76 27.06 3.41 24.41
C ARG A 76 27.65 2.88 25.71
N PHE A 77 28.90 3.21 26.00
CA PHE A 77 29.63 2.70 27.17
C PHE A 77 29.81 3.74 28.28
N LEU A 78 29.15 4.86 28.18
CA LEU A 78 29.36 5.99 29.11
C LEU A 78 28.30 6.13 30.20
N ASP A 79 27.18 5.40 30.12
CA ASP A 79 26.05 5.44 31.06
C ASP A 79 25.52 6.89 31.34
N ALA A 80 25.66 7.78 30.38
CA ALA A 80 25.39 9.22 30.49
C ALA A 80 26.06 9.89 31.72
N ASP A 81 27.27 9.45 32.07
CA ASP A 81 28.09 10.03 33.17
C ASP A 81 29.08 11.03 32.59
N PRO A 82 29.03 12.32 33.01
CA PRO A 82 29.97 13.35 32.60
C PRO A 82 31.44 13.00 32.84
N ARG A 83 31.74 12.34 33.95
CA ARG A 83 33.12 11.96 34.31
C ARG A 83 33.70 10.93 33.34
N ARG A 84 32.89 9.94 32.95
CA ARG A 84 33.32 8.94 31.99
C ARG A 84 33.57 9.53 30.61
N LEU A 85 32.76 10.53 30.20
CA LEU A 85 33.00 11.25 28.95
C LEU A 85 34.30 12.06 29.04
N GLU A 86 34.55 12.78 30.16
CA GLU A 86 35.79 13.51 30.40
C GLU A 86 37.03 12.59 30.33
N GLU A 87 36.97 11.46 31.02
CA GLU A 87 38.09 10.47 31.02
C GLU A 87 38.36 9.93 29.61
N ALA A 88 37.32 9.57 28.88
CA ALA A 88 37.46 9.04 27.52
C ALA A 88 37.96 10.07 26.51
N ALA A 89 37.62 11.35 26.71
CA ALA A 89 38.00 12.46 25.85
C ALA A 89 39.20 13.27 26.35
N ALA A 90 39.83 12.90 27.48
CA ALA A 90 40.92 13.63 28.11
C ALA A 90 42.05 14.09 27.16
N PRO A 91 42.52 13.32 26.19
CA PRO A 91 43.52 13.78 25.24
C PRO A 91 43.08 14.99 24.41
N ALA A 92 41.79 15.15 24.13
CA ALA A 92 41.28 16.29 23.39
C ALA A 92 41.31 17.60 24.20
N CYS A 93 41.40 17.52 25.53
CA CYS A 93 41.57 18.66 26.42
C CYS A 93 43.04 19.07 26.58
N THR A 94 43.99 18.20 26.28
CA THR A 94 45.42 18.43 26.57
C THR A 94 46.29 18.57 25.32
N GLU A 95 45.87 18.00 24.19
CA GLU A 95 46.68 17.96 22.96
C GLU A 95 46.03 18.83 21.86
N PRO A 96 46.70 19.92 21.45
CA PRO A 96 46.16 20.82 20.42
C PRO A 96 45.94 20.08 19.08
N GLY A 97 44.90 20.53 18.35
CA GLY A 97 44.57 20.00 17.05
C GLY A 97 43.98 18.59 17.03
N THR A 98 43.60 18.05 18.19
CA THR A 98 42.96 16.74 18.32
C THR A 98 41.57 16.76 17.68
N VAL A 99 41.19 15.65 17.05
CA VAL A 99 39.84 15.41 16.53
C VAL A 99 39.10 14.50 17.50
N LEU A 100 38.08 15.02 18.14
CA LEU A 100 37.19 14.30 19.06
C LEU A 100 35.97 13.80 18.26
N LEU A 101 35.75 12.51 18.22
CA LEU A 101 34.62 11.86 17.57
C LEU A 101 33.75 11.19 18.64
N ILE A 102 32.51 11.64 18.77
CA ILE A 102 31.54 11.06 19.71
C ILE A 102 30.45 10.38 18.90
N ASP A 103 30.42 9.04 18.89
CA ASP A 103 29.41 8.26 18.18
C ASP A 103 28.32 7.77 19.14
N THR A 104 27.08 7.62 18.62
CA THR A 104 25.92 7.11 19.36
C THR A 104 25.51 8.04 20.54
N PHE A 105 25.68 9.35 20.36
CA PHE A 105 25.47 10.33 21.42
C PHE A 105 24.01 10.37 21.95
N GLU A 106 23.04 9.83 21.24
CA GLU A 106 21.66 9.65 21.75
C GLU A 106 21.61 8.91 23.10
N GLN A 107 22.61 8.11 23.45
CA GLN A 107 22.71 7.45 24.76
C GLN A 107 23.15 8.41 25.87
N CYS A 108 23.76 9.51 25.49
CA CYS A 108 24.21 10.58 26.39
C CYS A 108 23.47 11.91 26.15
N GLN A 109 22.33 11.89 25.47
CA GLN A 109 21.55 13.08 25.14
C GLN A 109 21.26 13.99 26.35
N PRO A 110 20.98 13.48 27.57
CA PRO A 110 20.83 14.33 28.76
C PRO A 110 22.06 15.16 29.11
N LEU A 111 23.24 14.81 28.60
CA LEU A 111 24.48 15.54 28.80
C LEU A 111 24.70 16.67 27.77
N GLU A 112 23.80 16.88 26.82
CA GLU A 112 24.04 17.83 25.71
C GLU A 112 24.31 19.24 26.16
N THR A 113 23.53 19.76 27.12
CA THR A 113 23.76 21.09 27.72
C THR A 113 25.11 21.15 28.40
N TRP A 114 25.47 20.15 29.22
CA TRP A 114 26.76 20.08 29.87
C TRP A 114 27.91 19.96 28.85
N LEU A 115 27.73 19.16 27.78
CA LEU A 115 28.69 19.04 26.67
C LEU A 115 28.97 20.43 26.09
N ARG A 116 27.93 21.18 25.72
CA ARG A 116 28.02 22.50 25.11
C ARG A 116 28.61 23.56 26.06
N GLU A 117 28.04 23.68 27.28
CA GLU A 117 28.33 24.80 28.19
C GLU A 117 29.57 24.56 29.06
N THR A 118 30.00 23.33 29.20
CA THR A 118 31.07 23.00 30.16
C THR A 118 32.24 22.28 29.51
N PHE A 119 31.97 21.17 28.82
CA PHE A 119 33.05 20.29 28.38
C PHE A 119 33.77 20.84 27.14
N LEU A 120 33.06 21.28 26.12
CA LEU A 120 33.68 21.77 24.87
C LEU A 120 34.52 23.02 25.06
N LEU A 121 34.23 23.85 26.08
CA LEU A 121 35.01 25.04 26.43
C LEU A 121 36.39 24.72 27.06
N ARG A 122 36.63 23.46 27.39
CA ARG A 122 37.88 22.97 28.00
C ARG A 122 38.77 22.24 27.00
N LEU A 123 38.34 22.15 25.75
CA LEU A 123 39.16 21.51 24.71
C LEU A 123 40.41 22.33 24.41
N ALA A 124 41.47 21.63 24.02
CA ALA A 124 42.72 22.26 23.62
C ALA A 124 42.55 23.04 22.30
N ASP A 125 43.47 23.97 22.04
CA ASP A 125 43.44 24.81 20.84
C ASP A 125 43.33 24.00 19.56
N HIS A 126 42.54 24.50 18.61
CA HIS A 126 42.32 23.89 17.29
C HIS A 126 41.71 22.48 17.32
N ALA A 127 41.10 22.10 18.46
CA ALA A 127 40.35 20.85 18.51
C ALA A 127 39.16 20.91 17.58
N ILE A 128 38.82 19.77 16.94
CA ILE A 128 37.64 19.59 16.06
C ILE A 128 36.76 18.53 16.69
N VAL A 129 35.46 18.76 16.72
CA VAL A 129 34.49 17.82 17.30
C VAL A 129 33.49 17.37 16.27
N VAL A 130 33.27 16.04 16.17
CA VAL A 130 32.20 15.46 15.38
C VAL A 130 31.33 14.61 16.30
N VAL A 131 30.09 15.00 16.48
CA VAL A 131 29.07 14.28 17.25
C VAL A 131 28.15 13.54 16.27
N ALA A 132 27.84 12.29 16.54
CA ALA A 132 26.84 11.55 15.79
C ALA A 132 25.75 11.05 16.73
N SER A 133 24.50 11.42 16.45
CA SER A 133 23.32 11.09 17.25
C SER A 133 22.14 10.69 16.36
N ARG A 134 21.22 9.91 16.90
CA ARG A 134 19.91 9.71 16.25
C ARG A 134 19.02 10.94 16.39
N THR A 135 19.16 11.65 17.48
CA THR A 135 18.38 12.83 17.83
C THR A 135 19.00 14.08 17.22
N ALA A 136 18.18 15.00 16.77
CA ALA A 136 18.63 16.34 16.36
C ALA A 136 19.23 17.09 17.56
N PRO A 137 20.18 17.99 17.33
CA PRO A 137 20.75 18.81 18.37
C PRO A 137 19.70 19.77 18.97
N ASP A 138 19.89 20.18 20.21
CA ASP A 138 19.08 21.19 20.86
C ASP A 138 19.11 22.51 20.05
N ALA A 139 17.99 23.22 20.03
CA ALA A 139 17.84 24.50 19.35
C ALA A 139 18.83 25.57 19.86
N GLU A 140 19.26 25.48 21.11
CA GLU A 140 20.20 26.38 21.75
C GLU A 140 21.56 26.45 21.04
N TRP A 141 22.01 25.41 20.34
CA TRP A 141 23.20 25.47 19.50
C TRP A 141 23.15 26.54 18.42
N SER A 142 21.95 26.80 17.90
CA SER A 142 21.72 27.77 16.82
C SER A 142 21.23 29.13 17.35
N LEU A 143 20.66 29.17 18.56
CA LEU A 143 20.15 30.38 19.18
C LEU A 143 21.26 31.21 19.81
N ASP A 144 22.32 30.57 20.29
CA ASP A 144 23.51 31.28 20.82
C ASP A 144 24.36 31.81 19.65
N PRO A 145 24.60 33.13 19.57
CA PRO A 145 25.35 33.74 18.46
C PRO A 145 26.82 33.26 18.37
N GLY A 146 27.44 32.84 19.47
CA GLY A 146 28.79 32.31 19.51
C GLY A 146 28.83 30.90 18.90
N TRP A 147 27.97 30.05 19.37
CA TRP A 147 27.85 28.69 18.84
C TRP A 147 27.41 28.67 17.38
N ALA A 148 26.51 29.55 16.96
CA ALA A 148 26.04 29.61 15.58
C ALA A 148 27.15 29.79 14.52
N GLN A 149 28.31 30.35 14.92
CA GLN A 149 29.50 30.49 14.06
C GLN A 149 30.44 29.28 14.09
N LEU A 150 30.44 28.54 15.20
CA LEU A 150 31.38 27.44 15.44
C LEU A 150 30.77 26.07 15.27
N PHE A 151 29.47 26.01 15.11
CA PHE A 151 28.66 24.78 15.06
C PHE A 151 27.99 24.59 13.70
N THR A 152 27.83 23.34 13.28
CA THR A 152 26.97 23.01 12.16
C THR A 152 26.20 21.71 12.44
N ALA A 153 24.88 21.73 12.23
CA ALA A 153 24.05 20.55 12.25
C ALA A 153 23.93 19.98 10.83
N LEU A 154 24.21 18.70 10.68
CA LEU A 154 24.12 17.98 9.41
C LEU A 154 23.06 16.88 9.54
N ALA A 155 21.87 17.15 9.01
CA ALA A 155 20.80 16.17 8.89
C ALA A 155 21.16 15.17 7.77
N VAL A 156 21.60 13.97 8.16
CA VAL A 156 22.00 12.92 7.20
C VAL A 156 20.77 12.32 6.55
N GLN A 157 20.56 12.63 5.27
CA GLN A 157 19.37 12.22 4.49
C GLN A 157 19.51 10.78 3.95
N PRO A 158 18.41 10.08 3.55
CA PRO A 158 18.48 8.86 2.77
C PRO A 158 19.30 9.05 1.49
N LEU A 159 19.91 7.96 1.00
CA LEU A 159 20.57 7.97 -0.32
C LEU A 159 19.51 8.19 -1.41
N ASP A 160 19.85 8.99 -2.40
CA ASP A 160 19.02 9.08 -3.60
C ASP A 160 19.06 7.80 -4.45
N ALA A 161 18.28 7.77 -5.55
CA ALA A 161 18.17 6.59 -6.39
C ALA A 161 19.53 6.20 -7.02
N ALA A 162 20.33 7.18 -7.46
CA ALA A 162 21.63 6.93 -8.08
C ALA A 162 22.66 6.44 -7.07
N GLN A 163 22.69 7.05 -5.89
CA GLN A 163 23.57 6.64 -4.78
C GLN A 163 23.17 5.24 -4.25
N SER A 164 21.86 4.94 -4.19
CA SER A 164 21.36 3.61 -3.80
C SER A 164 21.76 2.54 -4.80
N ASP A 165 21.62 2.83 -6.10
CA ASP A 165 22.07 1.92 -7.17
C ASP A 165 23.59 1.69 -7.13
N ALA A 166 24.37 2.74 -6.93
CA ALA A 166 25.82 2.65 -6.78
C ALA A 166 26.24 1.80 -5.58
N LEU A 167 25.54 1.91 -4.44
CA LEU A 167 25.78 1.08 -3.25
C LEU A 167 25.48 -0.39 -3.53
N LEU A 168 24.38 -0.69 -4.21
CA LEU A 168 24.00 -2.06 -4.59
C LEU A 168 24.95 -2.64 -5.63
N ALA A 169 25.41 -1.84 -6.60
CA ALA A 169 26.42 -2.21 -7.57
C ALA A 169 27.75 -2.59 -6.90
N ALA A 170 28.21 -1.76 -5.96
CA ALA A 170 29.41 -2.03 -5.18
C ALA A 170 29.31 -3.31 -4.32
N ARG A 171 28.09 -3.79 -4.06
CA ARG A 171 27.82 -5.05 -3.36
C ARG A 171 27.56 -6.24 -4.27
N GLY A 172 27.69 -6.05 -5.58
CA GLY A 172 27.54 -7.13 -6.57
C GLY A 172 26.10 -7.51 -6.88
N VAL A 173 25.10 -6.67 -6.54
CA VAL A 173 23.71 -6.92 -6.89
C VAL A 173 23.49 -6.70 -8.39
N PRO A 174 22.92 -7.67 -9.14
CA PRO A 174 22.63 -7.53 -10.57
C PRO A 174 21.71 -6.34 -10.86
N ALA A 175 21.91 -5.64 -11.98
CA ALA A 175 21.20 -4.41 -12.32
C ALA A 175 19.67 -4.60 -12.36
N GLU A 176 19.20 -5.72 -12.90
CA GLU A 176 17.78 -6.08 -13.02
C GLU A 176 17.07 -6.28 -11.68
N GLN A 177 17.81 -6.52 -10.60
CA GLN A 177 17.25 -6.72 -9.26
C GLN A 177 17.26 -5.44 -8.41
N ARG A 178 18.12 -4.46 -8.72
CA ARG A 178 18.36 -3.29 -7.86
C ARG A 178 17.13 -2.46 -7.62
N GLY A 179 16.23 -2.36 -8.62
CA GLY A 179 14.98 -1.63 -8.48
C GLY A 179 14.10 -2.10 -7.31
N ALA A 180 13.98 -3.42 -7.12
CA ALA A 180 13.22 -3.99 -6.00
C ALA A 180 13.86 -3.68 -4.64
N PHE A 181 15.18 -3.70 -4.55
CA PHE A 181 15.93 -3.36 -3.33
C PHE A 181 15.80 -1.87 -2.99
N VAL A 182 15.88 -0.99 -3.98
CA VAL A 182 15.73 0.45 -3.78
C VAL A 182 14.32 0.78 -3.32
N ALA A 183 13.31 0.17 -3.94
CA ALA A 183 11.90 0.34 -3.55
C ALA A 183 11.63 -0.12 -2.11
N PHE A 184 12.24 -1.24 -1.68
CA PHE A 184 12.13 -1.72 -0.31
C PHE A 184 12.87 -0.84 0.70
N ALA A 185 14.10 -0.44 0.39
CA ALA A 185 14.99 0.20 1.36
C ALA A 185 14.78 1.71 1.52
N GLY A 186 14.06 2.38 0.60
CA GLY A 186 13.80 3.82 0.66
C GLY A 186 15.05 4.67 0.83
N GLY A 187 16.20 4.26 0.25
CA GLY A 187 17.49 4.96 0.38
C GLY A 187 18.24 4.74 1.69
N SER A 188 17.78 3.85 2.58
CA SER A 188 18.51 3.50 3.81
C SER A 188 19.73 2.62 3.50
N PRO A 189 20.98 3.07 3.76
CA PRO A 189 22.19 2.27 3.49
C PRO A 189 22.21 0.95 4.23
N LEU A 190 21.65 0.90 5.44
CA LEU A 190 21.56 -0.33 6.23
C LEU A 190 20.58 -1.31 5.59
N ALA A 191 19.38 -0.83 5.23
CA ALA A 191 18.37 -1.66 4.60
C ALA A 191 18.84 -2.20 3.24
N LEU A 192 19.47 -1.36 2.40
CA LEU A 192 20.10 -1.76 1.14
C LEU A 192 21.18 -2.82 1.37
N SER A 193 22.01 -2.62 2.39
CA SER A 193 23.13 -3.53 2.71
C SER A 193 22.66 -4.89 3.21
N LEU A 194 21.63 -4.92 4.05
CA LEU A 194 21.05 -6.16 4.57
C LEU A 194 20.27 -6.89 3.47
N ALA A 195 19.47 -6.15 2.68
CA ALA A 195 18.79 -6.71 1.53
C ALA A 195 19.79 -7.36 0.55
N ALA A 196 20.88 -6.68 0.23
CA ALA A 196 21.94 -7.20 -0.66
C ALA A 196 22.69 -8.43 -0.09
N SER A 197 22.61 -8.69 1.21
CA SER A 197 23.25 -9.88 1.82
C SER A 197 22.46 -11.17 1.66
N VAL A 198 21.21 -11.08 1.13
CA VAL A 198 20.32 -12.23 0.96
C VAL A 198 20.34 -12.70 -0.48
N PRO A 199 20.73 -13.96 -0.73
CA PRO A 199 20.69 -14.54 -2.06
C PRO A 199 19.24 -14.54 -2.59
N ALA A 200 19.04 -14.17 -3.87
CA ALA A 200 17.77 -14.39 -4.54
C ALA A 200 17.42 -15.89 -4.51
N ALA A 201 16.15 -16.20 -4.26
CA ALA A 201 15.67 -17.60 -4.16
C ALA A 201 15.89 -18.40 -5.45
N ALA A 202 15.93 -17.74 -6.61
CA ALA A 202 16.32 -18.28 -7.91
C ALA A 202 16.65 -17.11 -8.87
N PRO A 203 17.46 -17.33 -9.94
CA PRO A 203 17.64 -16.34 -10.99
C PRO A 203 16.30 -15.92 -11.61
N GLY A 204 16.00 -14.63 -11.63
CA GLY A 204 14.75 -14.07 -12.18
C GLY A 204 13.52 -14.11 -11.27
N ALA A 205 13.61 -14.67 -10.05
CA ALA A 205 12.52 -14.58 -9.09
C ALA A 205 12.44 -13.17 -8.46
N PRO A 206 11.22 -12.64 -8.21
CA PRO A 206 11.08 -11.40 -7.44
C PRO A 206 11.72 -11.54 -6.07
N TRP A 207 12.51 -10.54 -5.68
CA TRP A 207 13.13 -10.52 -4.37
C TRP A 207 12.13 -10.07 -3.30
N TYR A 208 12.10 -10.77 -2.16
CA TYR A 208 11.33 -10.41 -0.97
C TYR A 208 12.19 -10.53 0.28
N PRO A 209 12.08 -9.61 1.27
CA PRO A 209 12.83 -9.73 2.51
C PRO A 209 12.37 -10.95 3.31
N THR A 210 13.32 -11.70 3.88
CA THR A 210 13.00 -12.81 4.82
C THR A 210 12.67 -12.25 6.21
N GLY A 211 11.95 -13.05 7.03
CA GLY A 211 11.59 -12.65 8.41
C GLY A 211 12.78 -12.25 9.26
N ASP A 212 13.89 -12.95 9.16
CA ASP A 212 15.14 -12.65 9.92
C ASP A 212 15.73 -11.29 9.55
N ILE A 213 15.64 -10.89 8.27
CA ILE A 213 16.07 -9.57 7.81
C ILE A 213 15.18 -8.49 8.38
N LEU A 214 13.86 -8.69 8.31
CA LEU A 214 12.89 -7.75 8.84
C LEU A 214 13.09 -7.54 10.34
N THR A 215 13.23 -8.60 11.12
CA THR A 215 13.50 -8.53 12.56
C THR A 215 14.78 -7.76 12.85
N THR A 216 15.88 -8.07 12.18
CA THR A 216 17.16 -7.37 12.35
C THR A 216 17.06 -5.88 11.97
N LEU A 217 16.29 -5.56 10.92
CA LEU A 217 16.07 -4.17 10.51
C LEU A 217 15.25 -3.41 11.55
N VAL A 218 14.17 -4.00 12.06
CA VAL A 218 13.34 -3.38 13.10
C VAL A 218 14.17 -3.10 14.35
N GLU A 219 14.91 -4.06 14.86
CA GLU A 219 15.78 -3.90 16.04
C GLU A 219 16.81 -2.77 15.85
N ARG A 220 17.43 -2.68 14.68
CA ARG A 220 18.47 -1.67 14.40
C ARG A 220 17.91 -0.29 14.05
N LEU A 221 16.76 -0.22 13.37
CA LEU A 221 16.14 1.05 12.99
C LEU A 221 15.36 1.68 14.14
N VAL A 222 14.60 0.86 14.87
CA VAL A 222 13.67 1.32 15.91
C VAL A 222 14.37 1.39 17.27
N GLY A 223 15.25 0.44 17.60
CA GLY A 223 15.89 0.33 18.92
C GLY A 223 14.94 -0.23 19.98
N ASP A 224 15.27 0.05 21.26
CA ASP A 224 14.47 -0.42 22.39
C ASP A 224 13.15 0.32 22.52
N LEU A 225 12.07 -0.43 22.74
CA LEU A 225 10.72 0.11 22.92
C LEU A 225 10.37 0.20 24.40
N PRO A 226 9.81 1.33 24.87
CA PRO A 226 9.44 1.52 26.28
C PRO A 226 8.35 0.54 26.76
N GLY A 227 7.52 0.01 25.85
CA GLY A 227 6.48 -0.97 26.23
C GLY A 227 5.51 -1.31 25.09
N ALA A 228 4.53 -2.16 25.40
CA ALA A 228 3.58 -2.71 24.43
C ALA A 228 2.72 -1.63 23.73
N VAL A 229 2.39 -0.54 24.42
CA VAL A 229 1.61 0.57 23.84
C VAL A 229 2.41 1.29 22.75
N HIS A 230 3.70 1.50 22.97
CA HIS A 230 4.61 2.12 22.01
C HIS A 230 4.78 1.26 20.75
N ARG A 231 4.87 -0.07 20.94
CA ARG A 231 4.87 -1.00 19.80
C ARG A 231 3.59 -0.89 18.98
N ARG A 232 2.42 -0.88 19.63
CA ARG A 232 1.12 -0.71 18.96
C ARG A 232 1.01 0.63 18.24
N ALA A 233 1.56 1.69 18.80
CA ALA A 233 1.60 2.99 18.15
C ALA A 233 2.45 2.97 16.86
N LEU A 234 3.58 2.29 16.85
CA LEU A 234 4.38 2.08 15.65
C LEU A 234 3.65 1.25 14.58
N GLU A 235 2.86 0.25 14.97
CA GLU A 235 2.01 -0.50 14.05
C GLU A 235 0.97 0.39 13.36
N VAL A 236 0.42 1.38 14.08
CA VAL A 236 -0.48 2.41 13.49
C VAL A 236 0.29 3.34 12.56
N VAL A 237 1.43 3.86 13.00
CA VAL A 237 2.28 4.78 12.22
C VAL A 237 2.74 4.13 10.90
N ALA A 238 3.05 2.84 10.92
CA ALA A 238 3.49 2.12 9.73
C ALA A 238 2.39 2.04 8.66
N GLN A 239 1.15 1.88 9.06
CA GLN A 239 0.03 1.67 8.14
C GLN A 239 -0.68 2.97 7.73
N ALA A 240 -0.76 3.97 8.62
CA ALA A 240 -1.43 5.23 8.34
C ALA A 240 -0.59 6.12 7.41
N TYR A 241 -1.25 6.89 6.52
CA TYR A 241 -0.58 7.92 5.72
C TYR A 241 0.05 8.99 6.61
N VAL A 242 -0.76 9.54 7.51
CA VAL A 242 -0.37 10.52 8.53
C VAL A 242 -0.97 10.12 9.87
N THR A 243 -0.17 10.20 10.92
CA THR A 243 -0.62 9.87 12.27
C THR A 243 -0.83 11.13 13.09
N ARG A 244 -2.06 11.28 13.61
CA ARG A 244 -2.44 12.34 14.54
C ARG A 244 -2.91 11.74 15.86
N GLU A 245 -2.88 12.49 16.94
CA GLU A 245 -3.33 12.02 18.23
C GLU A 245 -4.78 11.48 18.23
N PRO A 246 -5.76 12.11 17.56
CA PRO A 246 -7.12 11.54 17.45
C PRO A 246 -7.18 10.16 16.77
N LEU A 247 -6.29 9.89 15.79
CA LEU A 247 -6.19 8.57 15.18
C LEU A 247 -5.66 7.54 16.17
N LEU A 248 -4.57 7.87 16.89
CA LEU A 248 -4.03 6.98 17.94
C LEU A 248 -5.08 6.65 18.98
N ARG A 249 -5.83 7.65 19.47
CA ARG A 249 -6.91 7.47 20.45
C ARG A 249 -7.99 6.51 19.95
N LYS A 250 -8.41 6.64 18.71
CA LYS A 250 -9.42 5.74 18.11
C LYS A 250 -8.91 4.32 17.93
N VAL A 251 -7.63 4.12 17.61
CA VAL A 251 -7.06 2.80 17.34
C VAL A 251 -6.57 2.11 18.60
N LEU A 252 -5.92 2.84 19.52
CA LEU A 252 -5.33 2.29 20.74
C LEU A 252 -6.31 2.21 21.94
N GLY A 253 -7.44 2.93 21.87
CA GLY A 253 -8.40 3.06 22.98
C GLY A 253 -7.94 4.08 24.03
N ASP A 254 -8.45 3.95 25.26
CA ASP A 254 -8.23 4.86 26.39
C ASP A 254 -6.81 4.74 26.99
N GLN A 255 -5.79 4.75 26.17
CA GLN A 255 -4.40 4.83 26.58
C GLN A 255 -3.99 6.31 26.68
N ASP A 256 -2.93 6.62 27.42
CA ASP A 256 -2.33 7.96 27.41
C ASP A 256 -1.71 8.26 26.02
N THR A 257 -2.57 8.65 25.09
CA THR A 257 -2.18 8.91 23.71
C THR A 257 -1.33 10.14 23.55
N ASN A 258 -1.40 11.12 24.48
CA ASN A 258 -0.55 12.31 24.44
C ASN A 258 0.91 11.95 24.70
N THR A 259 1.18 11.17 25.75
CA THR A 259 2.54 10.69 26.05
C THR A 259 3.08 9.84 24.88
N VAL A 260 2.26 8.95 24.32
CA VAL A 260 2.65 8.12 23.17
C VAL A 260 2.91 8.97 21.91
N PHE A 261 2.08 9.97 21.63
CA PHE A 261 2.27 10.88 20.51
C PHE A 261 3.54 11.72 20.67
N SER A 262 3.79 12.23 21.89
CA SER A 262 5.00 12.98 22.21
C SER A 262 6.26 12.14 22.07
N TRP A 263 6.21 10.88 22.47
CA TRP A 263 7.29 9.92 22.25
C TRP A 263 7.53 9.66 20.77
N LEU A 264 6.48 9.39 19.97
CA LEU A 264 6.59 9.19 18.52
C LEU A 264 7.27 10.39 17.85
N ARG A 265 6.91 11.62 18.25
CA ARG A 265 7.46 12.86 17.69
C ARG A 265 8.96 13.01 17.95
N GLN A 266 9.49 12.40 19.00
CA GLN A 266 10.92 12.43 19.34
C GLN A 266 11.74 11.38 18.61
N LEU A 267 11.10 10.42 17.93
CA LEU A 267 11.82 9.39 17.22
C LEU A 267 12.51 9.95 15.97
N PRO A 268 13.81 9.65 15.79
CA PRO A 268 14.62 10.27 14.72
C PRO A 268 14.25 9.82 13.29
N TYR A 269 13.32 8.91 13.16
CA TYR A 269 12.79 8.40 11.90
C TYR A 269 11.30 8.75 11.68
N ILE A 270 10.77 9.62 12.54
CA ILE A 270 9.43 10.19 12.42
C ILE A 270 9.58 11.68 12.14
N GLU A 271 9.06 12.13 11.03
CA GLU A 271 8.98 13.52 10.65
C GLU A 271 7.68 14.14 11.20
N ALA A 272 7.78 15.27 11.87
CA ALA A 272 6.63 16.04 12.33
C ALA A 272 6.35 17.18 11.33
N THR A 273 5.17 17.15 10.72
CA THR A 273 4.69 18.19 9.82
C THR A 273 3.42 18.85 10.39
N PRO A 274 2.94 19.95 9.80
CA PRO A 274 1.66 20.56 10.22
C PRO A 274 0.48 19.57 10.10
N GLU A 275 0.55 18.60 9.19
CA GLU A 275 -0.48 17.60 8.97
C GLU A 275 -0.45 16.48 10.03
N GLY A 276 0.69 16.23 10.66
CA GLY A 276 0.89 15.18 11.67
C GLY A 276 2.25 14.47 11.56
N LEU A 277 2.33 13.25 12.05
CA LEU A 277 3.56 12.45 12.09
C LEU A 277 3.64 11.50 10.88
N HIS A 278 4.79 11.50 10.23
CA HIS A 278 5.11 10.64 9.09
C HIS A 278 6.38 9.83 9.39
N PRO A 279 6.37 8.50 9.32
CA PRO A 279 7.60 7.73 9.37
C PRO A 279 8.35 7.83 8.04
N HIS A 280 9.67 7.77 8.07
CA HIS A 280 10.46 7.60 6.85
C HIS A 280 10.06 6.31 6.12
N ASP A 281 10.03 6.33 4.78
CA ASP A 281 9.51 5.24 3.95
C ASP A 281 10.15 3.88 4.25
N ALA A 282 11.48 3.82 4.45
CA ALA A 282 12.17 2.59 4.79
C ALA A 282 11.71 2.01 6.14
N VAL A 283 11.45 2.87 7.13
CA VAL A 283 10.96 2.44 8.45
C VAL A 283 9.52 1.97 8.33
N ARG A 284 8.69 2.72 7.61
CA ARG A 284 7.31 2.33 7.29
C ARG A 284 7.25 0.94 6.68
N ALA A 285 7.96 0.74 5.59
CA ALA A 285 7.97 -0.53 4.85
C ALA A 285 8.47 -1.69 5.71
N THR A 286 9.50 -1.46 6.53
CA THR A 286 10.07 -2.49 7.41
C THR A 286 9.10 -2.88 8.52
N LEU A 287 8.50 -1.90 9.22
CA LEU A 287 7.53 -2.14 10.29
C LEU A 287 6.27 -2.84 9.77
N GLU A 288 5.79 -2.42 8.60
CA GLU A 288 4.61 -3.01 7.98
C GLU A 288 4.87 -4.44 7.52
N ALA A 289 6.03 -4.71 6.90
CA ALA A 289 6.41 -6.04 6.47
C ALA A 289 6.64 -7.00 7.65
N ASP A 290 7.29 -6.53 8.74
CA ASP A 290 7.45 -7.31 9.98
C ASP A 290 6.10 -7.69 10.57
N LEU A 291 5.20 -6.72 10.74
CA LEU A 291 3.88 -6.98 11.31
C LEU A 291 3.07 -7.95 10.45
N ARG A 292 3.06 -7.76 9.14
CA ARG A 292 2.36 -8.64 8.19
C ARG A 292 2.87 -10.08 8.20
N TRP A 293 4.19 -10.26 8.38
CA TRP A 293 4.81 -11.58 8.46
C TRP A 293 4.62 -12.25 9.82
N ARG A 294 4.82 -11.49 10.90
CA ARG A 294 4.83 -12.00 12.26
C ARG A 294 3.42 -12.27 12.81
N ASP A 295 2.48 -11.36 12.49
CA ASP A 295 1.11 -11.36 13.04
C ASP A 295 0.12 -10.77 12.01
N PRO A 296 -0.24 -11.55 10.98
CA PRO A 296 -1.13 -11.09 9.92
C PRO A 296 -2.54 -10.73 10.44
N GLU A 297 -3.04 -11.40 11.48
CA GLU A 297 -4.34 -11.07 12.09
C GLU A 297 -4.29 -9.68 12.75
N ARG A 298 -3.22 -9.40 13.45
CA ARG A 298 -2.98 -8.08 14.06
C ARG A 298 -2.80 -6.99 13.01
N TYR A 299 -2.09 -7.29 11.93
CA TYR A 299 -1.95 -6.39 10.80
C TYR A 299 -3.33 -5.98 10.24
N ASP A 300 -4.21 -6.94 9.99
CA ASP A 300 -5.56 -6.71 9.49
C ASP A 300 -6.46 -5.98 10.51
N ASP A 301 -6.36 -6.28 11.82
CA ASP A 301 -7.12 -5.61 12.88
C ASP A 301 -6.74 -4.11 12.96
N VAL A 302 -5.45 -3.79 13.00
CA VAL A 302 -4.97 -2.41 13.05
C VAL A 302 -5.43 -1.64 11.79
N ARG A 303 -5.30 -2.25 10.62
CA ARG A 303 -5.71 -1.67 9.34
C ARG A 303 -7.22 -1.39 9.29
N ALA A 304 -8.04 -2.32 9.77
CA ALA A 304 -9.49 -2.15 9.84
C ALA A 304 -9.90 -1.01 10.79
N ARG A 305 -9.22 -0.88 11.95
CA ARG A 305 -9.44 0.24 12.88
C ARG A 305 -9.04 1.59 12.27
N ILE A 306 -7.91 1.66 11.58
CA ILE A 306 -7.49 2.88 10.86
C ILE A 306 -8.50 3.22 9.78
N SER A 307 -8.98 2.22 9.01
CA SER A 307 -9.97 2.41 7.96
C SER A 307 -11.29 2.98 8.51
N LEU A 308 -11.80 2.44 9.62
CA LEU A 308 -13.00 2.96 10.28
C LEU A 308 -12.79 4.36 10.85
N ALA A 309 -11.62 4.65 11.43
CA ALA A 309 -11.27 5.98 11.90
C ALA A 309 -11.22 6.99 10.74
N GLY A 310 -10.74 6.57 9.56
CA GLY A 310 -10.73 7.33 8.32
C GLY A 310 -12.14 7.66 7.84
N LEU A 311 -13.07 6.70 7.84
CA LEU A 311 -14.48 6.95 7.54
C LEU A 311 -15.08 8.04 8.44
N HIS A 312 -14.85 7.95 9.75
CA HIS A 312 -15.32 8.98 10.67
C HIS A 312 -14.69 10.35 10.39
N ALA A 313 -13.40 10.39 10.01
CA ALA A 313 -12.74 11.63 9.65
C ALA A 313 -13.32 12.25 8.37
N VAL A 314 -13.63 11.44 7.35
CA VAL A 314 -14.29 11.91 6.11
C VAL A 314 -15.68 12.47 6.42
N ARG A 315 -16.48 11.80 7.26
CA ARG A 315 -17.85 12.25 7.62
C ARG A 315 -17.87 13.55 8.42
N SER A 316 -16.88 13.78 9.27
CA SER A 316 -16.79 15.00 10.11
C SER A 316 -16.07 16.16 9.45
N ALA A 317 -15.44 15.95 8.29
CA ALA A 317 -14.71 16.98 7.57
C ALA A 317 -15.63 17.93 6.79
N THR A 318 -15.13 19.13 6.46
CA THR A 318 -15.76 20.00 5.44
C THR A 318 -15.77 19.29 4.08
N ALA A 319 -16.47 19.82 3.08
CA ALA A 319 -16.52 19.22 1.76
C ALA A 319 -15.14 19.18 1.07
N ASP A 320 -14.31 20.18 1.31
CA ASP A 320 -12.98 20.29 0.72
C ASP A 320 -11.96 19.45 1.49
N ASP A 321 -11.98 19.48 2.83
CA ASP A 321 -11.13 18.64 3.65
C ASP A 321 -11.41 17.14 3.47
N ALA A 322 -12.65 16.77 3.12
CA ALA A 322 -13.04 15.39 2.91
C ALA A 322 -12.19 14.71 1.82
N LEU A 323 -11.79 15.44 0.77
CA LEU A 323 -10.93 14.90 -0.30
C LEU A 323 -9.55 14.51 0.22
N LEU A 324 -8.98 15.32 1.12
CA LEU A 324 -7.71 14.99 1.78
C LEU A 324 -7.86 13.78 2.70
N ARG A 325 -8.97 13.69 3.48
CA ARG A 325 -9.23 12.54 4.35
C ARG A 325 -9.45 11.26 3.55
N VAL A 326 -10.09 11.33 2.38
CA VAL A 326 -10.21 10.20 1.46
C VAL A 326 -8.84 9.77 0.93
N ALA A 327 -7.96 10.71 0.55
CA ALA A 327 -6.61 10.37 0.12
C ALA A 327 -5.81 9.64 1.22
N GLU A 328 -5.88 10.13 2.46
CA GLU A 328 -5.29 9.47 3.62
C GLU A 328 -5.84 8.05 3.84
N TRP A 329 -7.15 7.87 3.68
CA TRP A 329 -7.80 6.57 3.77
C TRP A 329 -7.40 5.64 2.62
N MET A 330 -7.34 6.12 1.39
CA MET A 330 -6.97 5.33 0.22
C MET A 330 -5.53 4.82 0.28
N PHE A 331 -4.64 5.53 0.97
CA PHE A 331 -3.25 5.08 1.18
C PHE A 331 -3.16 3.69 1.85
N LEU A 332 -4.15 3.29 2.62
CA LEU A 332 -4.21 1.94 3.20
C LEU A 332 -4.24 0.84 2.13
N PHE A 333 -4.66 1.17 0.92
CA PHE A 333 -4.88 0.20 -0.17
C PHE A 333 -3.82 0.29 -1.28
N ARG A 334 -2.72 1.04 -1.07
CA ARG A 334 -1.65 1.26 -2.05
C ARG A 334 -1.03 -0.03 -2.62
N ASP A 335 -1.05 -1.12 -1.84
CA ASP A 335 -0.48 -2.42 -2.24
C ASP A 335 -1.51 -3.34 -2.94
N GLN A 336 -2.78 -2.94 -3.06
CA GLN A 336 -3.85 -3.81 -3.56
C GLN A 336 -4.06 -3.75 -5.08
N GLY A 337 -3.12 -3.19 -5.81
CA GLY A 337 -3.16 -3.08 -7.26
C GLY A 337 -3.99 -1.89 -7.72
N ASP A 338 -3.39 -0.74 -7.62
CA ASP A 338 -3.86 0.50 -8.22
C ASP A 338 -3.69 0.40 -9.75
N PRO A 339 -4.74 0.67 -10.54
CA PRO A 339 -4.59 0.67 -11.99
C PRO A 339 -3.58 1.74 -12.42
N ASP A 340 -2.46 1.27 -12.95
CA ASP A 340 -1.39 2.11 -13.52
C ASP A 340 -0.88 3.25 -12.60
N ASN A 341 -0.83 3.01 -11.27
CA ASN A 341 -0.43 4.01 -10.27
C ASN A 341 -1.28 5.29 -10.30
N LEU A 342 -2.61 5.15 -10.40
CA LEU A 342 -3.56 6.26 -10.41
C LEU A 342 -3.39 7.18 -9.20
N TYR A 343 -3.15 6.59 -8.02
CA TYR A 343 -3.15 7.31 -6.76
C TYR A 343 -1.73 7.64 -6.30
N ASN A 344 -1.41 8.93 -6.22
CA ASN A 344 -0.16 9.41 -5.63
C ASN A 344 -0.32 9.85 -4.17
N TYR A 345 -1.57 9.88 -3.65
CA TYR A 345 -1.95 10.24 -2.27
C TYR A 345 -1.55 11.66 -1.84
N ARG A 346 -1.08 12.50 -2.76
CA ARG A 346 -0.68 13.87 -2.51
C ARG A 346 -1.83 14.84 -2.82
N THR A 347 -1.73 16.04 -2.32
CA THR A 347 -2.61 17.14 -2.73
C THR A 347 -2.23 17.61 -4.14
N HIS A 348 -3.23 18.04 -4.89
CA HIS A 348 -3.06 18.65 -6.22
C HIS A 348 -3.41 20.14 -6.13
N PRO A 349 -2.58 20.98 -5.49
CA PRO A 349 -2.91 22.39 -5.22
C PRO A 349 -3.05 23.22 -6.50
N HIS A 350 -2.58 22.70 -7.63
CA HIS A 350 -2.72 23.29 -8.95
C HIS A 350 -4.03 22.93 -9.66
N ILE A 351 -4.91 22.14 -9.05
CA ILE A 351 -6.22 21.77 -9.59
C ILE A 351 -7.30 22.23 -8.62
N GLU A 352 -8.21 23.05 -9.11
CA GLU A 352 -9.39 23.50 -8.39
C GLU A 352 -10.59 22.61 -8.73
N ASP A 353 -11.32 22.13 -7.73
CA ASP A 353 -12.57 21.37 -7.84
C ASP A 353 -13.72 22.27 -7.36
N THR A 354 -14.49 22.80 -8.27
CA THR A 354 -15.52 23.81 -7.98
C THR A 354 -16.92 23.36 -8.42
N PRO A 355 -17.99 23.85 -7.78
CA PRO A 355 -19.32 23.70 -8.34
C PRO A 355 -19.42 24.31 -9.74
N LEU A 356 -20.32 23.74 -10.56
CA LEU A 356 -20.63 24.26 -11.89
C LEU A 356 -21.12 25.72 -11.79
N ARG A 357 -20.61 26.58 -12.71
CA ARG A 357 -21.11 27.94 -12.93
C ARG A 357 -21.84 28.00 -14.26
N SER A 358 -22.74 28.95 -14.43
CA SER A 358 -23.46 29.12 -15.71
C SER A 358 -22.55 29.36 -16.89
N GLU A 359 -21.42 30.02 -16.68
CA GLU A 359 -20.37 30.26 -17.68
C GLU A 359 -19.64 29.01 -18.14
N ASP A 360 -19.69 27.93 -17.36
CA ASP A 360 -19.01 26.66 -17.65
C ASP A 360 -19.80 25.77 -18.63
N VAL A 361 -21.11 25.96 -18.71
CA VAL A 361 -22.03 25.09 -19.46
C VAL A 361 -21.55 24.84 -20.91
N PRO A 362 -21.18 25.88 -21.70
CA PRO A 362 -20.69 25.64 -23.06
C PRO A 362 -19.40 24.80 -23.10
N GLY A 363 -18.52 24.98 -22.11
CA GLY A 363 -17.28 24.22 -21.99
C GLY A 363 -17.54 22.76 -21.65
N VAL A 364 -18.44 22.49 -20.69
CA VAL A 364 -18.86 21.15 -20.27
C VAL A 364 -19.46 20.37 -21.46
N LEU A 365 -20.35 20.98 -22.22
CA LEU A 365 -20.97 20.35 -23.39
C LEU A 365 -19.94 20.01 -24.48
N ARG A 366 -19.03 20.92 -24.79
CA ARG A 366 -17.94 20.63 -25.74
C ARG A 366 -17.05 19.47 -25.27
N MET A 367 -16.66 19.44 -24.00
CA MET A 367 -15.86 18.37 -23.44
C MET A 367 -16.57 17.01 -23.53
N ALA A 368 -17.87 16.98 -23.27
CA ALA A 368 -18.69 15.77 -23.42
C ALA A 368 -18.73 15.28 -24.86
N GLU A 369 -18.97 16.19 -25.81
CA GLU A 369 -19.03 15.87 -27.23
C GLU A 369 -17.67 15.38 -27.76
N GLU A 370 -16.59 16.04 -27.36
CA GLU A 370 -15.21 15.68 -27.76
C GLU A 370 -14.79 14.31 -27.21
N ALA A 371 -15.13 14.00 -25.97
CA ALA A 371 -14.67 12.76 -25.30
C ALA A 371 -15.58 11.56 -25.55
N GLU A 372 -16.91 11.76 -25.52
CA GLU A 372 -17.91 10.68 -25.54
C GLU A 372 -18.91 10.78 -26.71
N GLY A 373 -18.81 11.82 -27.51
CA GLY A 373 -19.66 12.04 -28.69
C GLY A 373 -21.01 12.74 -28.42
N PRO A 374 -21.79 13.02 -29.48
CA PRO A 374 -22.98 13.86 -29.41
C PRO A 374 -24.12 13.26 -28.57
N ALA A 375 -24.25 11.95 -28.52
CA ALA A 375 -25.29 11.29 -27.71
C ALA A 375 -25.05 11.51 -26.21
N SER A 376 -23.79 11.41 -25.77
CA SER A 376 -23.44 11.70 -24.38
C SER A 376 -23.58 13.18 -24.06
N ALA A 377 -23.19 14.08 -25.00
CA ALA A 377 -23.40 15.52 -24.82
C ALA A 377 -24.89 15.89 -24.67
N ALA A 378 -25.80 15.20 -25.38
CA ALA A 378 -27.24 15.38 -25.22
C ALA A 378 -27.70 14.95 -23.82
N ALA A 379 -27.25 13.80 -23.31
CA ALA A 379 -27.53 13.36 -21.94
C ALA A 379 -26.97 14.35 -20.91
N VAL A 380 -25.72 14.84 -21.09
CA VAL A 380 -25.15 15.91 -20.25
C VAL A 380 -26.01 17.15 -20.26
N ALA A 381 -26.50 17.61 -21.44
CA ALA A 381 -27.37 18.77 -21.57
C ALA A 381 -28.71 18.59 -20.82
N HIS A 382 -29.28 17.38 -20.82
CA HIS A 382 -30.46 17.03 -20.04
C HIS A 382 -30.17 17.20 -18.54
N TRP A 383 -29.11 16.61 -18.04
CA TRP A 383 -28.76 16.62 -16.61
C TRP A 383 -28.31 18.00 -16.11
N LEU A 384 -27.68 18.82 -16.95
CA LEU A 384 -27.35 20.22 -16.62
C LEU A 384 -28.61 21.05 -16.34
N ARG A 385 -29.75 20.77 -17.00
CA ARG A 385 -31.03 21.41 -16.72
C ARG A 385 -31.72 20.80 -15.51
N ARG A 386 -31.59 19.50 -15.30
CA ARG A 386 -32.33 18.73 -14.31
C ARG A 386 -31.67 18.74 -12.92
N GLN A 387 -30.36 18.62 -12.85
CA GLN A 387 -29.55 18.59 -11.61
C GLN A 387 -28.21 19.32 -11.81
N PRO A 388 -28.18 20.64 -12.04
CA PRO A 388 -26.93 21.37 -12.23
C PRO A 388 -26.00 21.28 -11.01
N GLU A 389 -26.54 21.14 -9.80
CA GLU A 389 -25.80 20.97 -8.55
C GLU A 389 -25.03 19.64 -8.45
N ALA A 390 -25.37 18.64 -9.27
CA ALA A 390 -24.67 17.37 -9.36
C ALA A 390 -23.31 17.49 -10.05
N PHE A 391 -23.08 18.60 -10.77
CA PHE A 391 -21.88 18.81 -11.56
C PHE A 391 -20.77 19.51 -10.79
N ARG A 392 -19.57 18.99 -10.96
CA ARG A 392 -18.31 19.60 -10.51
C ARG A 392 -17.41 19.84 -11.71
N VAL A 393 -16.71 20.95 -11.69
CA VAL A 393 -15.80 21.36 -12.78
C VAL A 393 -14.40 21.57 -12.23
N HIS A 394 -13.43 21.02 -12.95
CA HIS A 394 -12.04 21.11 -12.56
C HIS A 394 -11.31 22.11 -13.48
N ARG A 395 -10.40 22.89 -12.86
CA ARG A 395 -9.57 23.90 -13.53
C ARG A 395 -8.14 23.81 -13.02
N TYR A 396 -7.19 24.21 -13.83
CA TYR A 396 -5.86 24.50 -13.30
C TYR A 396 -5.87 25.86 -12.59
N ALA A 397 -5.17 25.97 -11.47
CA ALA A 397 -5.08 27.18 -10.67
C ALA A 397 -4.66 28.38 -11.54
N GLY A 398 -5.40 29.47 -11.44
CA GLY A 398 -5.19 30.67 -12.26
C GLY A 398 -5.79 30.63 -13.68
N SER A 399 -6.49 29.54 -14.07
CA SER A 399 -7.21 29.43 -15.34
C SER A 399 -8.71 29.51 -15.11
N SER A 400 -9.43 30.25 -15.93
CA SER A 400 -10.90 30.26 -15.94
C SER A 400 -11.50 29.11 -16.77
N ALA A 401 -10.70 28.51 -17.69
CA ALA A 401 -11.19 27.46 -18.58
C ALA A 401 -11.32 26.11 -17.86
N PRO A 402 -12.48 25.43 -17.97
CA PRO A 402 -12.63 24.08 -17.48
C PRO A 402 -11.80 23.08 -18.30
N VAL A 403 -11.15 22.13 -17.61
CA VAL A 403 -10.33 21.07 -18.23
C VAL A 403 -10.91 19.67 -18.04
N SER A 404 -11.86 19.52 -17.12
CA SER A 404 -12.54 18.27 -16.81
C SER A 404 -13.83 18.58 -16.04
N PHE A 405 -14.78 17.67 -16.09
CA PHE A 405 -15.95 17.72 -15.23
C PHE A 405 -16.36 16.32 -14.79
N MET A 406 -17.15 16.27 -13.71
CA MET A 406 -17.84 15.07 -13.27
C MET A 406 -19.26 15.40 -12.84
N ALA A 407 -20.14 14.40 -12.84
CA ALA A 407 -21.46 14.52 -12.24
C ALA A 407 -21.84 13.25 -11.46
N ILE A 408 -22.35 13.48 -10.23
CA ILE A 408 -22.91 12.44 -9.37
C ILE A 408 -24.38 12.76 -9.19
N LEU A 409 -25.23 12.03 -9.92
CA LEU A 409 -26.68 12.21 -9.89
C LEU A 409 -27.27 11.52 -8.66
N ARG A 410 -28.30 12.12 -8.10
CA ARG A 410 -29.15 11.55 -7.08
C ARG A 410 -30.54 11.33 -7.65
N LEU A 411 -31.03 10.10 -7.63
CA LEU A 411 -32.29 9.71 -8.23
C LEU A 411 -33.18 9.03 -7.19
N ASP A 412 -34.37 9.61 -6.94
CA ASP A 412 -35.31 9.13 -5.94
C ASP A 412 -36.45 8.31 -6.60
N ALA A 413 -36.71 8.51 -7.90
CA ALA A 413 -37.77 7.85 -8.65
C ALA A 413 -37.41 7.69 -10.14
N PRO A 414 -37.95 6.67 -10.82
CA PRO A 414 -37.77 6.44 -12.27
C PRO A 414 -38.68 7.36 -13.10
N LEU A 415 -38.16 8.55 -13.42
CA LEU A 415 -38.93 9.49 -14.25
C LEU A 415 -38.85 9.11 -15.73
N PRO A 416 -39.97 9.06 -16.46
CA PRO A 416 -40.01 8.69 -17.88
C PRO A 416 -39.11 9.56 -18.76
N GLU A 417 -39.00 10.85 -18.48
CA GLU A 417 -38.16 11.81 -19.19
C GLU A 417 -36.68 11.53 -19.00
N ASP A 418 -36.25 11.19 -17.78
CA ASP A 418 -34.83 10.85 -17.49
C ASP A 418 -34.43 9.56 -18.18
N ARG A 419 -35.33 8.56 -18.24
CA ARG A 419 -35.12 7.29 -18.94
C ARG A 419 -35.05 7.45 -20.47
N ALA A 420 -35.83 8.39 -21.01
CA ALA A 420 -35.86 8.64 -22.46
C ALA A 420 -34.59 9.36 -22.95
N GLU A 421 -34.09 10.29 -22.16
CA GLU A 421 -32.92 11.13 -22.51
C GLU A 421 -31.56 10.50 -22.18
N ASP A 422 -31.52 9.51 -21.26
CA ASP A 422 -30.28 8.85 -20.85
C ASP A 422 -30.44 7.31 -20.81
N PRO A 423 -29.94 6.60 -21.82
CA PRO A 423 -30.04 5.14 -21.91
C PRO A 423 -29.37 4.41 -20.72
N VAL A 424 -28.32 5.00 -20.11
CA VAL A 424 -27.66 4.42 -18.94
C VAL A 424 -28.60 4.50 -17.73
N ILE A 425 -29.28 5.61 -17.56
CA ILE A 425 -30.25 5.78 -16.46
C ILE A 425 -31.45 4.87 -16.66
N ALA A 426 -31.91 4.66 -17.90
CA ALA A 426 -32.94 3.66 -18.21
C ALA A 426 -32.52 2.26 -17.73
N ALA A 427 -31.33 1.81 -18.14
CA ALA A 427 -30.79 0.50 -17.76
C ALA A 427 -30.55 0.37 -16.24
N VAL A 428 -30.08 1.42 -15.59
CA VAL A 428 -29.89 1.44 -14.12
C VAL A 428 -31.22 1.28 -13.41
N TRP A 429 -32.28 1.96 -13.84
CA TRP A 429 -33.60 1.80 -13.25
C TRP A 429 -34.20 0.43 -13.48
N ASP A 430 -34.01 -0.18 -14.67
CA ASP A 430 -34.44 -1.55 -14.94
C ASP A 430 -33.77 -2.53 -13.97
N LEU A 431 -32.47 -2.36 -13.70
CA LEU A 431 -31.74 -3.16 -12.71
C LEU A 431 -32.25 -2.96 -11.28
N VAL A 432 -32.50 -1.70 -10.89
CA VAL A 432 -32.97 -1.38 -9.54
C VAL A 432 -34.40 -1.92 -9.31
N GLU A 433 -35.30 -1.75 -10.28
CA GLU A 433 -36.67 -2.27 -10.19
C GLU A 433 -36.70 -3.80 -10.12
N ALA A 434 -35.82 -4.47 -10.89
CA ALA A 434 -35.76 -5.93 -10.94
C ALA A 434 -35.10 -6.56 -9.70
N ALA A 435 -34.00 -5.97 -9.19
CA ALA A 435 -33.14 -6.64 -8.24
C ALA A 435 -33.03 -5.96 -6.88
N ALA A 436 -33.23 -4.64 -6.81
CA ALA A 436 -32.98 -3.85 -5.63
C ALA A 436 -33.92 -2.63 -5.50
N PRO A 437 -35.25 -2.80 -5.57
CA PRO A 437 -36.21 -1.69 -5.56
C PRO A 437 -36.01 -0.79 -4.33
N LEU A 438 -36.14 0.53 -4.55
CA LEU A 438 -35.93 1.51 -3.49
C LEU A 438 -37.09 1.49 -2.49
N GLY A 439 -36.75 1.54 -1.21
CA GLY A 439 -37.71 1.75 -0.12
C GLY A 439 -38.06 3.24 0.06
N PRO A 440 -39.06 3.54 0.92
CA PRO A 440 -39.47 4.91 1.20
C PRO A 440 -38.33 5.80 1.72
N GLY A 441 -38.05 6.89 1.02
CA GLY A 441 -36.99 7.84 1.35
C GLY A 441 -35.55 7.35 1.06
N GLU A 442 -35.42 6.21 0.42
CA GLU A 442 -34.14 5.75 -0.16
C GLU A 442 -33.94 6.42 -1.53
N HIS A 443 -32.68 6.49 -1.96
CA HIS A 443 -32.29 6.98 -3.27
C HIS A 443 -31.14 6.18 -3.84
N LEU A 444 -30.97 6.23 -5.13
CA LEU A 444 -29.76 5.78 -5.79
C LEU A 444 -28.82 6.97 -6.09
N GLY A 445 -27.51 6.72 -6.02
CA GLY A 445 -26.49 7.62 -6.49
C GLY A 445 -25.74 7.04 -7.67
N ILE A 446 -25.49 7.83 -8.70
CA ILE A 446 -24.68 7.41 -9.83
C ILE A 446 -23.67 8.46 -10.24
N ARG A 447 -22.37 8.11 -10.25
CA ARG A 447 -21.39 8.90 -10.97
C ARG A 447 -21.58 8.63 -12.45
N ARG A 448 -22.42 9.45 -13.08
CA ARG A 448 -22.81 9.27 -14.47
C ARG A 448 -21.74 9.73 -15.44
N PHE A 449 -21.06 10.84 -15.12
CA PHE A 449 -20.04 11.43 -15.97
C PHE A 449 -18.73 11.60 -15.21
N ALA A 450 -17.62 11.34 -15.91
CA ALA A 450 -16.25 11.60 -15.50
C ALA A 450 -15.45 11.88 -16.77
N VAL A 451 -15.47 13.14 -17.22
CA VAL A 451 -15.01 13.53 -18.54
C VAL A 451 -13.75 14.38 -18.47
N GLN A 452 -12.73 13.95 -19.20
CA GLN A 452 -11.48 14.66 -19.41
C GLN A 452 -11.05 14.50 -20.88
N PRO A 453 -11.16 15.52 -21.72
CA PRO A 453 -10.69 15.44 -23.11
C PRO A 453 -9.20 15.07 -23.20
N GLY A 454 -8.84 14.28 -24.21
CA GLY A 454 -7.46 13.85 -24.46
C GLY A 454 -6.89 12.79 -23.51
N GLY A 455 -7.53 12.53 -22.37
CA GLY A 455 -7.10 11.54 -21.38
C GLY A 455 -8.31 10.85 -20.69
N HIS A 456 -9.39 10.71 -21.44
CA HIS A 456 -10.70 10.28 -20.94
C HIS A 456 -10.61 9.02 -20.08
N GLN A 457 -11.02 9.14 -18.81
CA GLN A 457 -11.01 8.09 -17.78
C GLN A 457 -9.68 7.34 -17.59
N ARG A 458 -8.57 7.90 -18.09
CA ARG A 458 -7.23 7.35 -17.87
C ARG A 458 -6.63 7.87 -16.57
N PRO A 459 -5.68 7.13 -15.97
CA PRO A 459 -4.95 7.57 -14.78
C PRO A 459 -4.32 8.96 -14.98
N SER A 460 -4.74 9.89 -14.15
CA SER A 460 -4.28 11.30 -14.17
C SER A 460 -4.58 11.95 -12.82
N PRO A 461 -3.96 13.08 -12.47
CA PRO A 461 -4.32 13.86 -11.28
C PRO A 461 -5.80 14.27 -11.23
N LEU A 462 -6.41 14.53 -12.39
CA LEU A 462 -7.84 14.84 -12.51
C LEU A 462 -8.70 13.62 -12.21
N MET A 463 -8.35 12.44 -12.74
CA MET A 463 -9.08 11.21 -12.47
C MET A 463 -8.92 10.76 -11.01
N GLU A 464 -7.76 11.00 -10.39
CA GLU A 464 -7.57 10.79 -8.95
C GLU A 464 -8.51 11.68 -8.13
N LEU A 465 -8.63 12.96 -8.48
CA LEU A 465 -9.51 13.91 -7.80
C LEU A 465 -11.00 13.52 -7.96
N ILE A 466 -11.42 13.13 -9.16
CA ILE A 466 -12.75 12.59 -9.44
C ILE A 466 -13.05 11.37 -8.58
N SER A 467 -12.10 10.44 -8.49
CA SER A 467 -12.25 9.22 -7.66
C SER A 467 -12.37 9.55 -6.18
N ARG A 468 -11.56 10.48 -5.66
CA ARG A 468 -11.64 10.95 -4.28
C ARG A 468 -13.01 11.59 -3.97
N ARG A 469 -13.51 12.42 -4.89
CA ARG A 469 -14.83 13.03 -4.73
C ARG A 469 -15.93 11.98 -4.71
N THR A 470 -15.89 11.01 -5.62
CA THR A 470 -16.85 9.89 -5.67
C THR A 470 -16.88 9.13 -4.35
N ILE A 471 -15.72 8.75 -3.82
CA ILE A 471 -15.59 8.03 -2.55
C ILE A 471 -16.06 8.90 -1.37
N ALA A 472 -15.73 10.20 -1.36
CA ALA A 472 -16.20 11.13 -0.32
C ALA A 472 -17.73 11.20 -0.28
N GLU A 473 -18.36 11.28 -1.43
CA GLU A 473 -19.83 11.28 -1.54
C GLU A 473 -20.43 9.94 -1.08
N GLU A 474 -19.80 8.81 -1.43
CA GLU A 474 -20.23 7.48 -0.97
C GLU A 474 -20.16 7.34 0.56
N MET A 475 -19.10 7.85 1.19
CA MET A 475 -18.88 7.77 2.63
C MET A 475 -19.77 8.70 3.44
N ARG A 476 -20.17 9.85 2.88
CA ARG A 476 -20.89 10.93 3.59
C ARG A 476 -22.41 10.90 3.43
N THR A 477 -22.89 10.32 2.33
CA THR A 477 -24.33 10.37 2.01
C THR A 477 -25.11 9.34 2.81
N HIS A 478 -26.14 9.80 3.52
CA HIS A 478 -27.06 8.96 4.26
C HIS A 478 -28.24 8.50 3.39
N ARG A 479 -28.83 7.34 3.71
CA ARG A 479 -30.01 6.75 3.03
C ARG A 479 -29.80 6.42 1.54
N ARG A 480 -28.58 6.44 1.04
CA ARG A 480 -28.28 5.90 -0.28
C ARG A 480 -28.40 4.39 -0.24
N ALA A 481 -29.36 3.83 -0.95
CA ALA A 481 -29.57 2.39 -1.00
C ALA A 481 -28.57 1.71 -1.95
N VAL A 482 -28.39 2.30 -3.13
CA VAL A 482 -27.52 1.76 -4.19
C VAL A 482 -26.62 2.85 -4.76
N THR A 483 -25.43 2.43 -5.21
CA THR A 483 -24.48 3.31 -5.89
C THR A 483 -24.03 2.66 -7.19
N PHE A 484 -23.94 3.50 -8.23
CA PHE A 484 -23.37 3.12 -9.52
C PHE A 484 -22.22 4.04 -9.92
N THR A 485 -21.33 3.52 -10.74
CA THR A 485 -20.32 4.29 -11.44
C THR A 485 -20.16 3.80 -12.85
N VAL A 486 -19.92 4.70 -13.79
CA VAL A 486 -19.84 4.40 -15.21
C VAL A 486 -18.42 4.58 -15.70
N PHE A 487 -17.95 3.61 -16.48
CA PHE A 487 -16.65 3.64 -17.16
C PHE A 487 -16.78 3.08 -18.58
N GLU A 488 -15.90 3.55 -19.46
CA GLU A 488 -15.78 3.06 -20.84
C GLU A 488 -14.91 1.79 -20.92
N ASP A 489 -13.81 1.76 -20.17
CA ASP A 489 -12.81 0.69 -20.20
C ASP A 489 -13.01 -0.30 -19.04
N ALA A 490 -13.82 -1.35 -19.27
CA ALA A 490 -14.06 -2.40 -18.28
C ALA A 490 -12.84 -3.26 -17.99
N ASP A 491 -11.94 -3.47 -18.95
CA ASP A 491 -10.74 -4.29 -18.76
C ASP A 491 -9.79 -3.64 -17.74
N ARG A 492 -9.69 -2.32 -17.78
CA ARG A 492 -8.89 -1.53 -16.85
C ARG A 492 -9.54 -1.42 -15.48
N TRP A 493 -10.78 -0.96 -15.42
CA TRP A 493 -11.44 -0.59 -14.17
C TRP A 493 -12.14 -1.77 -13.48
N GLY A 494 -12.58 -2.77 -14.23
CA GLY A 494 -13.41 -3.85 -13.71
C GLY A 494 -12.75 -4.64 -12.59
N ARG A 495 -11.48 -5.01 -12.73
CA ARG A 495 -10.75 -5.74 -11.68
C ARG A 495 -10.58 -4.91 -10.39
N TYR A 496 -10.31 -3.63 -10.54
CA TYR A 496 -10.16 -2.71 -9.40
C TYR A 496 -11.48 -2.50 -8.67
N LEU A 497 -12.57 -2.25 -9.44
CA LEU A 497 -13.91 -2.04 -8.90
C LEU A 497 -14.48 -3.31 -8.27
N ALA A 498 -14.25 -4.48 -8.87
CA ALA A 498 -14.64 -5.75 -8.30
C ALA A 498 -13.97 -5.99 -6.93
N LYS A 499 -12.66 -5.73 -6.80
CA LYS A 499 -11.96 -5.75 -5.50
C LYS A 499 -12.53 -4.73 -4.51
N ALA A 500 -13.01 -3.59 -5.00
CA ALA A 500 -13.70 -2.62 -4.18
C ALA A 500 -15.14 -3.02 -3.83
N GLY A 501 -15.64 -4.17 -4.31
CA GLY A 501 -16.99 -4.68 -4.11
C GLY A 501 -18.02 -3.98 -5.01
N MET A 502 -17.61 -3.53 -6.19
CA MET A 502 -18.50 -2.98 -7.23
C MET A 502 -18.35 -3.82 -8.50
N PRO A 503 -19.08 -4.93 -8.64
CA PRO A 503 -19.07 -5.71 -9.86
C PRO A 503 -19.70 -4.93 -11.02
N GLU A 504 -19.37 -5.30 -12.26
CA GLU A 504 -20.09 -4.87 -13.44
C GLU A 504 -21.52 -5.47 -13.41
N VAL A 505 -22.52 -4.62 -13.58
CA VAL A 505 -23.94 -5.00 -13.48
C VAL A 505 -24.71 -4.77 -14.79
N ALA A 506 -24.19 -3.91 -15.66
CA ALA A 506 -24.71 -3.69 -17.01
C ALA A 506 -23.65 -3.11 -17.94
N ALA A 507 -23.90 -3.22 -19.24
CA ALA A 507 -23.17 -2.50 -20.27
C ALA A 507 -24.17 -1.94 -21.29
N VAL A 508 -24.07 -0.65 -21.61
CA VAL A 508 -25.03 0.10 -22.41
C VAL A 508 -24.31 0.77 -23.57
N ASP A 509 -24.88 0.73 -24.77
CA ASP A 509 -24.38 1.50 -25.91
C ASP A 509 -25.02 2.89 -25.92
N VAL A 510 -24.19 3.91 -25.98
CA VAL A 510 -24.62 5.32 -26.05
C VAL A 510 -23.99 5.95 -27.28
N GLY A 511 -24.72 5.95 -28.39
CA GLY A 511 -24.25 6.54 -29.65
C GLY A 511 -23.01 5.86 -30.25
N GLY A 512 -22.86 4.55 -30.05
CA GLY A 512 -21.74 3.74 -30.51
C GLY A 512 -20.59 3.62 -29.48
N LEU A 513 -20.70 4.30 -28.33
CA LEU A 513 -19.76 4.16 -27.23
C LEU A 513 -20.31 3.17 -26.18
N ARG A 514 -19.55 2.13 -25.90
CA ARG A 514 -19.91 1.14 -24.87
C ARG A 514 -19.58 1.68 -23.48
N GLN A 515 -20.60 1.86 -22.65
CA GLN A 515 -20.46 2.31 -21.27
C GLN A 515 -20.79 1.17 -20.31
N HIS A 516 -19.88 0.86 -19.40
CA HIS A 516 -19.96 -0.20 -18.41
C HIS A 516 -20.39 0.37 -17.07
N VAL A 517 -21.42 -0.24 -16.49
CA VAL A 517 -22.03 0.19 -15.22
C VAL A 517 -21.60 -0.77 -14.12
N PHE A 518 -20.97 -0.24 -13.09
CA PHE A 518 -20.57 -0.97 -11.90
C PHE A 518 -21.47 -0.55 -10.73
N GLY A 519 -21.94 -1.52 -9.94
CA GLY A 519 -22.97 -1.24 -8.94
C GLY A 519 -22.74 -1.90 -7.59
N ARG A 520 -23.31 -1.29 -6.55
CA ARG A 520 -23.34 -1.81 -5.18
C ARG A 520 -24.63 -1.47 -4.49
N ASP A 521 -25.19 -2.44 -3.73
CA ASP A 521 -26.30 -2.24 -2.83
C ASP A 521 -25.79 -2.14 -1.38
N TRP A 522 -25.88 -0.94 -0.80
CA TRP A 522 -25.42 -0.63 0.56
C TRP A 522 -26.26 -1.28 1.66
N ARG A 523 -27.43 -1.80 1.36
CA ARG A 523 -28.28 -2.54 2.29
C ARG A 523 -27.73 -3.96 2.56
N ARG A 524 -26.93 -4.50 1.63
CA ARG A 524 -26.24 -5.78 1.77
C ARG A 524 -24.94 -5.66 2.56
N GLN A 525 -24.27 -4.53 2.45
CA GLN A 525 -23.02 -4.24 3.17
C GLN A 525 -22.98 -2.74 3.47
N THR A 526 -23.10 -2.35 4.74
CA THR A 526 -23.03 -0.93 5.12
C THR A 526 -21.65 -0.33 4.80
N VAL A 527 -21.58 1.00 4.75
CA VAL A 527 -20.31 1.71 4.51
C VAL A 527 -19.26 1.33 5.56
N GLU A 528 -19.68 1.19 6.83
CA GLU A 528 -18.81 0.76 7.93
C GLU A 528 -18.26 -0.66 7.72
N GLN A 529 -19.11 -1.59 7.35
CA GLN A 529 -18.72 -2.96 7.04
C GLN A 529 -17.80 -3.01 5.83
N TRP A 530 -18.09 -2.20 4.81
CA TRP A 530 -17.28 -2.12 3.60
C TRP A 530 -15.86 -1.62 3.89
N VAL A 531 -15.68 -0.51 4.63
CA VAL A 531 -14.35 0.02 4.94
C VAL A 531 -13.54 -0.93 5.80
N GLN A 532 -14.18 -1.67 6.71
CA GLN A 532 -13.52 -2.69 7.52
C GLN A 532 -13.15 -3.94 6.70
N HIS A 533 -14.06 -4.40 5.85
CA HIS A 533 -13.84 -5.56 4.99
C HIS A 533 -12.71 -5.31 4.00
N ARG A 534 -12.76 -4.15 3.31
CA ARG A 534 -11.72 -3.75 2.35
C ARG A 534 -10.32 -3.65 2.97
N ALA A 535 -10.24 -3.35 4.26
CA ALA A 535 -8.97 -3.22 4.97
C ALA A 535 -8.27 -4.56 5.24
N ARG A 536 -8.94 -5.69 5.07
CA ARG A 536 -8.35 -7.02 5.31
C ARG A 536 -7.54 -7.50 4.11
N THR A 537 -6.48 -8.24 4.36
CA THR A 537 -5.58 -8.76 3.30
C THR A 537 -6.24 -9.88 2.50
N ALA A 538 -6.98 -10.76 3.18
CA ALA A 538 -7.78 -11.81 2.56
C ALA A 538 -9.22 -11.31 2.37
N VAL A 539 -9.48 -10.65 1.25
CA VAL A 539 -10.85 -10.19 0.92
C VAL A 539 -11.62 -11.35 0.31
N THR A 540 -12.57 -11.89 1.06
CA THR A 540 -13.61 -12.75 0.48
C THR A 540 -14.60 -11.86 -0.27
N PRO A 541 -14.88 -12.09 -1.56
CA PRO A 541 -15.86 -11.28 -2.29
C PRO A 541 -17.22 -11.33 -1.59
N VAL A 542 -17.75 -10.17 -1.21
CA VAL A 542 -19.12 -10.04 -0.71
C VAL A 542 -20.02 -9.77 -1.91
N ALA A 543 -21.08 -10.55 -2.07
CA ALA A 543 -22.09 -10.28 -3.11
C ALA A 543 -22.83 -8.99 -2.78
N THR A 544 -22.29 -7.87 -3.28
CA THR A 544 -22.79 -6.51 -3.01
C THR A 544 -23.91 -6.09 -3.95
N TRP A 545 -24.17 -6.88 -4.99
CA TRP A 545 -25.31 -6.70 -5.89
C TRP A 545 -26.16 -7.98 -5.93
N PRO A 546 -27.49 -7.89 -5.92
CA PRO A 546 -28.36 -9.05 -6.12
C PRO A 546 -27.98 -9.74 -7.43
N ALA A 547 -27.78 -11.06 -7.38
CA ALA A 547 -27.73 -11.81 -8.63
C ALA A 547 -29.06 -11.55 -9.36
N THR A 548 -29.03 -10.75 -10.42
CA THR A 548 -30.14 -10.71 -11.35
C THR A 548 -30.32 -12.13 -11.81
N ALA A 549 -31.55 -12.65 -11.71
CA ALA A 549 -31.92 -13.80 -12.50
C ALA A 549 -31.64 -13.37 -13.94
N SER A 550 -30.45 -13.73 -14.42
CA SER A 550 -30.03 -13.41 -15.79
C SER A 550 -31.11 -13.97 -16.68
N THR A 551 -31.80 -13.10 -17.39
CA THR A 551 -32.47 -13.43 -18.65
C THR A 551 -31.39 -13.71 -19.71
N SER A 552 -30.34 -14.37 -19.31
CA SER A 552 -29.35 -14.98 -20.18
C SER A 552 -30.01 -16.28 -20.69
N GLY A 553 -30.26 -16.31 -21.95
CA GLY A 553 -30.69 -17.56 -22.61
C GLY A 553 -29.71 -18.69 -22.31
N PRO A 554 -30.11 -19.93 -22.53
CA PRO A 554 -29.25 -21.09 -22.23
C PRO A 554 -28.00 -21.01 -23.12
N GLY A 555 -26.89 -20.46 -22.61
CA GLY A 555 -25.65 -20.33 -23.36
C GLY A 555 -24.53 -19.45 -22.77
N ASP A 556 -24.75 -18.63 -21.75
CA ASP A 556 -23.67 -17.82 -21.17
C ASP A 556 -22.79 -18.68 -20.26
N GLN A 557 -21.76 -19.26 -20.87
CA GLN A 557 -20.67 -19.92 -20.15
C GLN A 557 -19.85 -18.84 -19.40
N LEU A 558 -19.48 -19.11 -18.13
CA LEU A 558 -18.49 -18.30 -17.40
C LEU A 558 -17.28 -18.01 -18.29
N PRO A 559 -16.74 -16.79 -18.33
CA PRO A 559 -15.49 -16.52 -19.03
C PRO A 559 -14.43 -17.54 -18.62
N ARG A 560 -13.67 -18.07 -19.57
CA ARG A 560 -12.73 -19.16 -19.34
C ARG A 560 -11.81 -18.89 -18.13
N ALA A 561 -11.28 -17.70 -17.99
CA ALA A 561 -10.41 -17.32 -16.86
C ALA A 561 -11.15 -17.40 -15.51
N ALA A 562 -12.40 -16.95 -15.43
CA ALA A 562 -13.21 -17.01 -14.21
C ALA A 562 -13.60 -18.47 -13.88
N PHE A 563 -13.83 -19.30 -14.89
CA PHE A 563 -14.09 -20.73 -14.72
C PHE A 563 -12.85 -21.45 -14.17
N GLU A 564 -11.66 -21.23 -14.76
CA GLU A 564 -10.39 -21.81 -14.32
C GLU A 564 -10.06 -21.43 -12.87
N GLU A 565 -10.25 -20.17 -12.49
CA GLU A 565 -10.07 -19.70 -11.12
C GLU A 565 -11.07 -20.34 -10.16
N GLY A 566 -12.34 -20.45 -10.56
CA GLY A 566 -13.40 -21.12 -9.80
C GLY A 566 -13.10 -22.59 -9.54
N VAL A 567 -12.55 -23.33 -10.51
CA VAL A 567 -12.13 -24.73 -10.32
C VAL A 567 -11.00 -24.83 -9.29
N LEU A 568 -10.01 -23.96 -9.36
CA LEU A 568 -8.90 -23.95 -8.40
C LEU A 568 -9.37 -23.59 -6.98
N GLU A 569 -10.34 -22.72 -6.85
CA GLU A 569 -10.95 -22.33 -5.57
C GLU A 569 -11.81 -23.46 -5.01
N ALA A 570 -12.66 -24.09 -5.82
CA ALA A 570 -13.46 -25.25 -5.42
C ALA A 570 -12.59 -26.40 -4.90
N LEU A 571 -11.43 -26.65 -5.51
CA LEU A 571 -10.46 -27.61 -5.02
C LEU A 571 -9.89 -27.22 -3.63
N ARG A 572 -9.55 -25.93 -3.43
CA ARG A 572 -8.99 -25.46 -2.13
C ARG A 572 -10.02 -25.57 -1.01
N THR A 573 -11.28 -25.30 -1.31
CA THR A 573 -12.39 -25.27 -0.35
C THR A 573 -13.11 -26.63 -0.24
N TRP A 574 -12.61 -27.67 -0.92
CA TRP A 574 -13.23 -29.00 -0.97
C TRP A 574 -13.61 -29.58 0.40
N GLN A 575 -12.75 -29.37 1.40
CA GLN A 575 -12.95 -29.88 2.78
C GLN A 575 -13.78 -28.94 3.66
N THR A 576 -14.10 -27.73 3.19
CA THR A 576 -14.83 -26.72 3.96
C THR A 576 -16.22 -26.52 3.33
N PRO A 577 -17.27 -27.24 3.75
CA PRO A 577 -18.58 -27.25 3.10
C PRO A 577 -19.19 -25.83 2.95
N ARG A 578 -18.98 -24.95 3.95
CA ARG A 578 -19.50 -23.58 3.94
C ARG A 578 -18.84 -22.73 2.85
N GLU A 579 -17.55 -22.86 2.67
CA GLU A 579 -16.80 -22.11 1.64
C GLU A 579 -17.04 -22.70 0.24
N PHE A 580 -17.09 -24.04 0.14
CA PHE A 580 -17.41 -24.71 -1.13
C PHE A 580 -18.81 -24.30 -1.67
N ALA A 581 -19.77 -24.08 -0.77
CA ALA A 581 -21.13 -23.63 -1.10
C ALA A 581 -21.19 -22.18 -1.63
N THR A 582 -20.08 -21.45 -1.65
CA THR A 582 -19.98 -20.08 -2.22
C THR A 582 -19.24 -20.07 -3.58
N SER A 583 -18.92 -21.24 -4.14
CA SER A 583 -18.18 -21.34 -5.40
C SER A 583 -18.95 -20.72 -6.57
N VAL A 584 -18.24 -19.94 -7.38
CA VAL A 584 -18.80 -19.33 -8.62
C VAL A 584 -19.26 -20.42 -9.62
N LEU A 585 -18.72 -21.63 -9.53
CA LEU A 585 -19.09 -22.75 -10.37
C LEU A 585 -20.50 -23.26 -10.12
N LEU A 586 -21.15 -22.92 -9.02
CA LEU A 586 -22.56 -23.24 -8.77
C LEU A 586 -23.50 -22.59 -9.80
N HIS A 587 -23.03 -21.55 -10.48
CA HIS A 587 -23.75 -20.85 -11.54
C HIS A 587 -23.24 -21.21 -12.95
N SER A 588 -22.40 -22.23 -13.08
CA SER A 588 -21.86 -22.70 -14.37
C SER A 588 -22.71 -23.82 -14.98
N HIS A 589 -22.39 -24.20 -16.20
CA HIS A 589 -22.99 -25.35 -16.90
C HIS A 589 -22.82 -26.70 -16.17
N LEU A 590 -22.00 -26.77 -15.15
CA LEU A 590 -21.74 -27.96 -14.33
C LEU A 590 -22.91 -28.29 -13.38
N VAL A 591 -23.79 -27.34 -13.11
CA VAL A 591 -24.92 -27.51 -12.21
C VAL A 591 -26.22 -27.27 -12.97
N PRO A 592 -27.17 -28.22 -12.92
CA PRO A 592 -28.47 -28.07 -13.60
C PRO A 592 -29.22 -26.83 -13.06
N SER A 593 -29.85 -26.06 -13.97
CA SER A 593 -30.71 -24.96 -13.59
C SER A 593 -31.91 -25.45 -12.78
N GLY A 594 -32.08 -24.94 -11.54
CA GLY A 594 -33.15 -25.36 -10.64
C GLY A 594 -32.87 -26.63 -9.82
N SER A 595 -31.61 -27.08 -9.75
CA SER A 595 -31.21 -28.20 -8.89
C SER A 595 -31.62 -27.97 -7.43
N PRO A 596 -32.18 -29.01 -6.77
CA PRO A 596 -32.50 -28.95 -5.34
C PRO A 596 -31.25 -28.94 -4.43
N ASP A 597 -30.12 -29.45 -4.91
CA ASP A 597 -28.82 -29.42 -4.22
C ASP A 597 -27.66 -29.10 -5.18
N PRO A 598 -27.47 -27.81 -5.50
CA PRO A 598 -26.41 -27.36 -6.41
C PRO A 598 -25.00 -27.73 -5.93
N VAL A 599 -24.81 -27.84 -4.62
CA VAL A 599 -23.51 -28.17 -4.02
C VAL A 599 -23.14 -29.64 -4.26
N ALA A 600 -24.11 -30.54 -4.13
CA ALA A 600 -23.94 -31.96 -4.41
C ALA A 600 -23.67 -32.19 -5.92
N ASP A 601 -24.39 -31.48 -6.78
CA ASP A 601 -24.19 -31.60 -8.23
C ASP A 601 -22.81 -31.11 -8.66
N LEU A 602 -22.34 -29.96 -8.15
CA LEU A 602 -21.01 -29.48 -8.44
C LEU A 602 -19.93 -30.44 -7.95
N ARG A 603 -20.09 -31.02 -6.75
CA ARG A 603 -19.18 -32.05 -6.25
C ARG A 603 -19.19 -33.28 -7.15
N GLY A 604 -20.36 -33.70 -7.58
CA GLY A 604 -20.51 -34.81 -8.51
C GLY A 604 -19.80 -34.56 -9.84
N ALA A 605 -19.98 -33.40 -10.44
CA ALA A 605 -19.33 -33.01 -11.69
C ALA A 605 -17.78 -33.00 -11.56
N ILE A 606 -17.25 -32.43 -10.48
CA ILE A 606 -15.80 -32.42 -10.21
C ILE A 606 -15.27 -33.87 -9.98
N THR A 607 -15.99 -34.68 -9.21
CA THR A 607 -15.60 -36.08 -8.96
C THR A 607 -15.59 -36.88 -10.27
N THR A 608 -16.62 -36.76 -11.10
CA THR A 608 -16.69 -37.41 -12.42
C THR A 608 -15.53 -37.00 -13.34
N ALA A 609 -15.16 -35.72 -13.33
CA ALA A 609 -14.02 -35.23 -14.09
C ALA A 609 -12.68 -35.78 -13.56
N LEU A 610 -12.55 -35.93 -12.25
CA LEU A 610 -11.39 -36.57 -11.62
C LEU A 610 -11.25 -38.03 -11.99
N ASP A 611 -12.36 -38.78 -11.97
CA ASP A 611 -12.38 -40.17 -12.33
C ASP A 611 -12.01 -40.35 -13.82
N ALA A 612 -12.46 -39.46 -14.67
CA ALA A 612 -12.09 -39.45 -16.09
C ALA A 612 -10.57 -39.28 -16.34
N ILE A 613 -9.89 -38.48 -15.47
CA ILE A 613 -8.43 -38.33 -15.52
C ILE A 613 -7.73 -39.65 -15.12
N GLN A 614 -8.30 -40.44 -14.23
CA GLN A 614 -7.74 -41.69 -13.75
C GLN A 614 -7.78 -42.78 -14.85
N ILE A 615 -8.74 -42.73 -15.72
CA ILE A 615 -8.90 -43.71 -16.83
C ILE A 615 -7.77 -43.61 -17.86
N ASP A 616 -7.17 -42.43 -18.04
CA ASP A 616 -6.02 -42.23 -18.90
C ASP A 616 -4.73 -42.76 -18.23
N PRO A 617 -4.02 -43.75 -18.79
CA PRO A 617 -2.77 -44.29 -18.22
C PRO A 617 -1.73 -43.21 -17.93
N ALA A 618 -1.69 -42.14 -18.73
CA ALA A 618 -0.81 -41.00 -18.52
C ALA A 618 -1.32 -40.04 -17.43
N GLY A 619 -2.59 -40.19 -17.02
CA GLY A 619 -3.25 -39.35 -16.01
C GLY A 619 -3.20 -39.90 -14.59
N VAL A 620 -2.91 -41.20 -14.39
CA VAL A 620 -2.97 -41.85 -13.05
C VAL A 620 -2.17 -41.11 -12.00
N LYS A 621 -0.91 -40.78 -12.26
CA LYS A 621 -0.06 -40.05 -11.31
C LYS A 621 -0.51 -38.61 -11.09
N ALA A 622 -1.12 -37.99 -12.10
CA ALA A 622 -1.70 -36.66 -11.98
C ALA A 622 -2.94 -36.69 -11.08
N HIS A 623 -3.83 -37.65 -11.28
CA HIS A 623 -4.99 -37.88 -10.43
C HIS A 623 -4.60 -38.15 -8.98
N GLU A 624 -3.63 -39.05 -8.74
CA GLU A 624 -3.12 -39.32 -7.39
C GLU A 624 -2.56 -38.08 -6.69
N ALA A 625 -1.82 -37.22 -7.41
CA ALA A 625 -1.24 -35.99 -6.87
C ALA A 625 -2.34 -34.98 -6.48
N LEU A 626 -3.39 -34.82 -7.29
CA LEU A 626 -4.49 -33.91 -7.02
C LEU A 626 -5.36 -34.42 -5.86
N THR A 627 -5.70 -35.71 -5.86
CA THR A 627 -6.49 -36.35 -4.81
C THR A 627 -5.77 -36.29 -3.47
N ALA A 628 -4.48 -36.57 -3.42
CA ALA A 628 -3.68 -36.46 -2.20
C ALA A 628 -3.62 -35.03 -1.64
N THR A 629 -3.66 -34.03 -2.54
CA THR A 629 -3.54 -32.61 -2.14
C THR A 629 -4.84 -32.03 -1.63
N TYR A 630 -5.94 -32.22 -2.37
CA TYR A 630 -7.19 -31.51 -2.15
C TYR A 630 -8.31 -32.37 -1.62
N ILE A 631 -8.41 -33.62 -2.06
CA ILE A 631 -9.49 -34.51 -1.66
C ILE A 631 -9.16 -35.21 -0.32
N THR A 632 -7.92 -35.74 -0.18
CA THR A 632 -7.45 -36.37 1.07
C THR A 632 -6.87 -35.34 2.05
N ALA A 633 -6.64 -34.09 1.60
CA ALA A 633 -6.17 -32.94 2.36
C ALA A 633 -4.93 -33.21 3.23
N LEU A 634 -3.87 -33.75 2.66
CA LEU A 634 -2.61 -33.90 3.35
C LEU A 634 -2.02 -32.53 3.70
N ARG A 635 -1.58 -32.34 4.96
CA ARG A 635 -1.18 -31.06 5.55
C ARG A 635 -0.11 -30.28 4.75
N THR A 636 0.71 -30.97 3.95
CA THR A 636 1.73 -30.31 3.13
C THR A 636 1.97 -31.04 1.80
N HIS A 637 2.34 -30.28 0.77
CA HIS A 637 2.75 -30.85 -0.53
C HIS A 637 3.96 -31.81 -0.41
N LYS A 638 4.84 -31.62 0.57
CA LYS A 638 5.95 -32.55 0.84
C LYS A 638 5.44 -33.86 1.41
N ALA A 639 4.41 -33.85 2.24
CA ALA A 639 3.79 -35.07 2.77
C ALA A 639 3.06 -35.85 1.64
N ALA A 640 2.39 -35.13 0.73
CA ALA A 640 1.75 -35.73 -0.45
C ALA A 640 2.79 -36.38 -1.38
N ALA A 641 3.89 -35.70 -1.67
CA ALA A 641 4.99 -36.26 -2.49
C ALA A 641 5.60 -37.51 -1.86
N ARG A 642 5.81 -37.52 -0.54
CA ARG A 642 6.32 -38.71 0.20
C ARG A 642 5.34 -39.88 0.14
N ARG A 643 4.04 -39.63 0.30
CA ARG A 643 3.00 -40.66 0.23
C ARG A 643 2.95 -41.32 -1.15
N LEU A 644 3.16 -40.53 -2.20
CA LEU A 644 3.18 -41.01 -3.59
C LEU A 644 4.52 -41.60 -4.03
N GLY A 645 5.54 -41.59 -3.14
CA GLY A 645 6.85 -42.13 -3.44
C GLY A 645 7.61 -41.42 -4.58
N VAL A 646 7.33 -40.15 -4.82
CA VAL A 646 7.97 -39.37 -5.92
C VAL A 646 8.76 -38.17 -5.39
N PRO A 647 9.82 -37.75 -6.12
CA PRO A 647 10.55 -36.52 -5.80
C PRO A 647 9.62 -35.31 -5.83
N TYR A 648 9.83 -34.32 -4.95
CA TYR A 648 8.97 -33.14 -4.83
C TYR A 648 8.80 -32.35 -6.14
N GLY A 649 9.88 -32.24 -6.95
CA GLY A 649 9.79 -31.59 -8.26
C GLY A 649 8.91 -32.32 -9.24
N THR A 650 8.95 -33.67 -9.24
CA THR A 650 8.09 -34.54 -10.06
C THR A 650 6.65 -34.46 -9.62
N TYR A 651 6.40 -34.46 -8.29
CA TYR A 651 5.09 -34.27 -7.72
C TYR A 651 4.44 -32.93 -8.17
N ARG A 652 5.21 -31.81 -8.11
CA ARG A 652 4.70 -30.50 -8.56
C ARG A 652 4.30 -30.50 -10.03
N ARG A 653 5.05 -31.16 -10.89
CA ARG A 653 4.70 -31.30 -12.33
C ARG A 653 3.42 -32.10 -12.51
N HIS A 654 3.27 -33.22 -11.79
CA HIS A 654 2.03 -34.00 -11.84
C HIS A 654 0.83 -33.23 -11.33
N LEU A 655 0.97 -32.45 -10.26
CA LEU A 655 -0.09 -31.61 -9.71
C LEU A 655 -0.50 -30.46 -10.67
N ALA A 656 0.46 -29.84 -11.36
CA ALA A 656 0.18 -28.82 -12.36
C ALA A 656 -0.59 -29.40 -13.54
N LEU A 657 -0.11 -30.53 -14.10
CA LEU A 657 -0.75 -31.24 -15.18
C LEU A 657 -2.18 -31.71 -14.80
N ALA A 658 -2.36 -32.14 -13.55
CA ALA A 658 -3.67 -32.58 -13.05
C ALA A 658 -4.70 -31.45 -13.03
N LYS A 659 -4.28 -30.26 -12.62
CA LYS A 659 -5.15 -29.06 -12.62
C LYS A 659 -5.57 -28.67 -14.03
N GLU A 660 -4.63 -28.61 -14.95
CA GLU A 660 -4.90 -28.31 -16.36
C GLU A 660 -5.89 -29.31 -16.95
N ARG A 661 -5.66 -30.63 -16.78
CA ARG A 661 -6.55 -31.68 -17.26
C ARG A 661 -7.93 -31.62 -16.62
N LEU A 662 -8.03 -31.36 -15.32
CA LEU A 662 -9.33 -31.23 -14.65
C LEU A 662 -10.12 -30.05 -15.22
N ILE A 663 -9.50 -28.90 -15.41
CA ILE A 663 -10.14 -27.73 -16.02
C ILE A 663 -10.66 -28.09 -17.45
N GLU A 664 -9.83 -28.73 -18.27
CA GLU A 664 -10.23 -29.14 -19.61
C GLU A 664 -11.37 -30.14 -19.60
N GLN A 665 -11.39 -31.12 -18.70
CA GLN A 665 -12.47 -32.09 -18.58
C GLN A 665 -13.79 -31.43 -18.17
N LEU A 666 -13.72 -30.52 -17.18
CA LEU A 666 -14.91 -29.78 -16.74
C LEU A 666 -15.45 -28.83 -17.81
N LEU A 667 -14.61 -28.23 -18.63
CA LEU A 667 -15.02 -27.39 -19.76
C LEU A 667 -15.69 -28.22 -20.90
N ARG A 668 -15.36 -29.51 -21.03
CA ARG A 668 -15.92 -30.42 -22.04
C ARG A 668 -17.23 -31.11 -21.60
N GLN A 669 -17.58 -31.03 -20.30
CA GLN A 669 -18.84 -31.63 -19.84
C GLN A 669 -20.03 -30.92 -20.50
N PRO A 670 -20.99 -31.65 -21.07
CA PRO A 670 -22.19 -31.05 -21.64
C PRO A 670 -23.04 -30.44 -20.49
N ALA A 671 -23.76 -29.35 -20.79
CA ALA A 671 -24.72 -28.77 -19.86
C ALA A 671 -25.72 -29.85 -19.38
N THR A 672 -25.81 -30.06 -18.08
CA THR A 672 -26.68 -31.08 -17.48
C THR A 672 -28.14 -30.63 -17.62
N THR A 673 -28.88 -31.26 -18.52
CA THR A 673 -30.33 -31.07 -18.66
C THR A 673 -31.04 -31.99 -17.67
N SER A 674 -31.90 -31.43 -16.84
CA SER A 674 -32.80 -32.21 -15.98
C SER A 674 -33.79 -33.01 -16.87
N THR A 675 -33.67 -34.32 -16.88
CA THR A 675 -34.70 -35.18 -17.46
C THR A 675 -35.87 -35.24 -16.46
N PRO A 676 -37.11 -34.84 -16.82
CA PRO A 676 -38.24 -35.00 -15.91
C PRO A 676 -38.48 -36.47 -15.68
N THR A 677 -38.48 -36.91 -14.45
CA THR A 677 -38.92 -38.22 -13.98
C THR A 677 -40.42 -38.40 -14.35
N PRO A 678 -40.82 -39.46 -15.06
CA PRO A 678 -42.23 -39.66 -15.36
C PRO A 678 -43.01 -39.94 -14.06
N PRO A 679 -44.28 -39.51 -13.97
CA PRO A 679 -45.07 -39.70 -12.79
C PRO A 679 -45.33 -41.19 -12.58
N HIS A 680 -45.04 -41.66 -11.36
CA HIS A 680 -45.44 -43.04 -10.91
C HIS A 680 -46.97 -43.13 -10.98
N SER A 681 -47.47 -43.92 -11.90
CA SER A 681 -48.82 -44.43 -11.87
C SER A 681 -48.98 -45.38 -10.68
N SER A 682 -49.81 -45.01 -9.73
CA SER A 682 -50.30 -45.88 -8.66
C SER A 682 -51.21 -46.96 -9.29
N PRO A 683 -51.07 -48.23 -8.93
CA PRO A 683 -52.13 -49.20 -9.23
C PRO A 683 -53.28 -49.01 -8.23
N GLU A 684 -54.48 -48.85 -8.79
CA GLU A 684 -55.72 -49.13 -8.09
C GLU A 684 -55.76 -50.61 -7.67
N GLU A 685 -55.92 -50.90 -6.36
CA GLU A 685 -56.89 -51.82 -5.78
C GLU A 685 -56.98 -51.56 -4.27
#